data_0a2cc99f206abc44b003a7dc25f8805f
#
_entry.id   0a2cc99f206abc44b003a7dc25f8805f
#
_cell.length_a   1.000
_cell.length_b   1.000
_cell.length_c   1.000
_cell.angle_alpha   90.00
_cell.angle_beta   90.00
_cell.angle_gamma   90.00
#
_symmetry.space_group_name_H-M   'P 1'
#
loop_
_entity.id
_entity.type
_entity.pdbx_description
1 polymer ?
#
loop_
_entity_poly.entity_id
_entity_poly.type
_entity_poly.pdbx_seq_one_letter_code
_entity_poly.pdbx_strand_id
1 'polypeptide(L)'
;MKGPFNLSEWALKHQSFIWYLMFVALLMGVFSYFNLGREEDPSFTIKTMVIQTKWPGATQEETLKQITDRIEKKLEELDSLDYVKSYTRPGESTVYVYLRDTTSAKDIPEIWYQVRKKINDIKYQFPQGIQGPSFNDEFGDVFGSIYAFTADGLTMRQLRDYVEQARMEIRGVPGLGKIEMVGQQDEVLYLNFSTRKLAALGIDERQVVQSLQSQNAVTPAGVIEAGPERISVRTSGKFASEKDLAEVNLKLNDRYYRLADIAEISRGYVDPASPEFRFNGKPAIGLAIAMQKGGNVQAFGKALHARIDELTADLPVGVGIYNVSDQAVVVEEAVGGFTSALFEAVVIVLLVSFVSLGVRAGLVVACSIPLVLAMVFVFMEYSGITMQRISLGALIIALGLLVDDAMITVEMMVTRLELGETKEQAATFAYTSTAFPMLTGTLVTVAGFVPIGLNASSAGEYTYTLFAVIACAMLVSWVVAVLFAPVIGVHILSANVKPHEAEPGRIGKAFNGGLLWCMRNRWWAIGITVLCFVLAVFSMRYVQNQFFPSSDRPEILVDLNLPQNASIDETRRAVDRLEATLKDDPDIVRWSTYIGQGAIRFYLPLDQQLQNPFYAQLVIVSKGHTREAMMQKISERLRNDFVGIGGYVQALEMGPPVGRPIQYRVSGKDTDQVRRHAIDLASELDKNPHVGEIIYDWNEPGKVLRIDIAQDKARQLGLSSEDVANLMNGIVSGQSVTQVDDDIYLINVVGRAVDSERGTPETLQNLQIVTPGGTSIPLLAFATVRYELEQPLVWRRDRLPTITIKATIRDEIQPTDLVKILKPSIDAFAAKLPAGYKVATGGTVEESGKAQGPIAKVVPLMLFLMATFLMIQLHSVQKLFLVASVAPLGLIGVVIALVPTGTPMGFVAILGILALIGIIIRNSVILVTQIEEYEQKGYAPWDAVVQATEHRRRPILLTAAAASMGMIPIAREVFWGPMAYAMIGGIVIATLLTLLFLPALYVAWYKIREPKKEVA
;
A
#
# COMPACT_ATOMS: atom_id res chain seq x y z
N MET A 1 -2.56 58.52 15.45
CA MET A 1 -1.99 57.28 14.90
C MET A 1 -3.15 56.49 14.35
N LYS A 2 -3.13 56.07 13.08
CA LYS A 2 -4.13 55.13 12.54
C LYS A 2 -3.96 53.83 13.34
N GLY A 3 -5.03 53.39 14.01
CA GLY A 3 -5.04 52.11 14.73
C GLY A 3 -4.63 50.95 13.81
N PRO A 4 -4.23 49.76 14.33
CA PRO A 4 -3.89 48.63 13.52
C PRO A 4 -5.03 48.29 12.54
N PHE A 5 -4.69 47.89 11.32
CA PHE A 5 -5.66 47.55 10.28
C PHE A 5 -6.62 46.46 10.73
N ASN A 6 -7.94 46.73 10.71
CA ASN A 6 -8.97 45.80 11.13
C ASN A 6 -9.69 45.20 9.92
N LEU A 7 -9.47 43.90 9.67
CA LEU A 7 -10.06 43.18 8.53
C LEU A 7 -11.58 43.10 8.59
N SER A 8 -12.18 42.95 9.77
CA SER A 8 -13.62 42.88 9.93
C SER A 8 -14.26 44.26 9.67
N GLU A 9 -13.63 45.37 10.11
CA GLU A 9 -14.08 46.70 9.81
C GLU A 9 -13.99 47.00 8.29
N TRP A 10 -12.90 46.58 7.66
CA TRP A 10 -12.73 46.68 6.22
C TRP A 10 -13.82 45.89 5.48
N ALA A 11 -14.10 44.63 5.91
CA ALA A 11 -15.14 43.78 5.33
C ALA A 11 -16.53 44.43 5.45
N LEU A 12 -16.83 45.02 6.61
CA LEU A 12 -18.11 45.73 6.81
C LEU A 12 -18.26 46.98 5.97
N LYS A 13 -17.17 47.69 5.65
CA LYS A 13 -17.17 48.83 4.71
C LYS A 13 -17.34 48.40 3.25
N HIS A 14 -16.99 47.16 2.91
CA HIS A 14 -17.04 46.63 1.54
C HIS A 14 -17.98 45.41 1.43
N GLN A 15 -19.15 45.44 2.08
CA GLN A 15 -20.07 44.34 2.19
C GLN A 15 -20.43 43.70 0.85
N SER A 16 -20.74 44.51 -0.18
CA SER A 16 -21.10 43.99 -1.51
C SER A 16 -19.96 43.17 -2.14
N PHE A 17 -18.71 43.58 -1.93
CA PHE A 17 -17.54 42.83 -2.39
C PHE A 17 -17.37 41.50 -1.62
N ILE A 18 -17.61 41.51 -0.34
CA ILE A 18 -17.54 40.31 0.50
C ILE A 18 -18.63 39.30 0.12
N TRP A 19 -19.89 39.76 -0.10
CA TRP A 19 -20.94 38.91 -0.62
C TRP A 19 -20.63 38.31 -1.99
N TYR A 20 -20.04 39.09 -2.87
CA TYR A 20 -19.54 38.61 -4.17
C TYR A 20 -18.48 37.52 -3.99
N LEU A 21 -17.48 37.75 -3.13
CA LEU A 21 -16.44 36.73 -2.84
C LEU A 21 -17.02 35.45 -2.26
N MET A 22 -17.97 35.54 -1.33
CA MET A 22 -18.65 34.37 -0.77
C MET A 22 -19.38 33.57 -1.86
N PHE A 23 -20.09 34.25 -2.74
CA PHE A 23 -20.81 33.60 -3.83
C PHE A 23 -19.86 32.94 -4.83
N VAL A 24 -18.79 33.63 -5.22
CA VAL A 24 -17.76 33.07 -6.11
C VAL A 24 -17.07 31.85 -5.45
N ALA A 25 -16.72 31.93 -4.16
CA ALA A 25 -16.11 30.82 -3.44
C ALA A 25 -17.03 29.58 -3.40
N LEU A 26 -18.33 29.78 -3.15
CA LEU A 26 -19.31 28.68 -3.18
C LEU A 26 -19.44 28.07 -4.57
N LEU A 27 -19.57 28.90 -5.61
CA LEU A 27 -19.68 28.41 -7.00
C LEU A 27 -18.43 27.61 -7.41
N MET A 28 -17.25 28.19 -7.17
CA MET A 28 -15.99 27.52 -7.47
C MET A 28 -15.85 26.23 -6.66
N GLY A 29 -16.22 26.24 -5.39
CA GLY A 29 -16.16 25.04 -4.54
C GLY A 29 -17.07 23.91 -5.03
N VAL A 30 -18.29 24.24 -5.47
CA VAL A 30 -19.21 23.25 -6.07
C VAL A 30 -18.63 22.73 -7.40
N PHE A 31 -18.10 23.60 -8.23
CA PHE A 31 -17.44 23.19 -9.47
C PHE A 31 -16.25 22.28 -9.21
N SER A 32 -15.38 22.66 -8.27
CA SER A 32 -14.23 21.85 -7.86
C SER A 32 -14.65 20.48 -7.30
N TYR A 33 -15.72 20.42 -6.51
CA TYR A 33 -16.22 19.14 -5.95
C TYR A 33 -16.58 18.13 -7.04
N PHE A 34 -17.16 18.58 -8.17
CA PHE A 34 -17.50 17.69 -9.27
C PHE A 34 -16.29 17.32 -10.16
N ASN A 35 -15.29 18.20 -10.21
CA ASN A 35 -14.07 17.96 -11.00
C ASN A 35 -13.00 17.17 -10.26
N LEU A 36 -13.04 17.13 -8.94
CA LEU A 36 -12.05 16.39 -8.13
C LEU A 36 -11.98 14.93 -8.55
N GLY A 37 -10.77 14.45 -8.76
CA GLY A 37 -10.48 13.03 -8.92
C GLY A 37 -10.97 12.24 -7.70
N ARG A 38 -11.36 11.00 -7.92
CA ARG A 38 -11.85 10.10 -6.87
C ARG A 38 -11.07 8.82 -6.88
N GLU A 39 -10.54 8.45 -5.71
CA GLU A 39 -9.73 7.26 -5.49
C GLU A 39 -10.17 6.61 -4.16
N GLU A 40 -9.87 5.34 -3.96
CA GLU A 40 -10.10 4.65 -2.68
C GLU A 40 -9.14 5.18 -1.62
N ASP A 41 -7.86 5.06 -1.91
CA ASP A 41 -6.74 5.46 -1.06
C ASP A 41 -5.79 6.40 -1.80
N PRO A 42 -5.04 7.26 -1.10
CA PRO A 42 -4.02 8.09 -1.73
C PRO A 42 -2.93 7.21 -2.33
N SER A 43 -2.47 7.57 -3.51
CA SER A 43 -1.33 6.91 -4.13
C SER A 43 -0.05 7.21 -3.34
N PHE A 44 0.77 6.19 -3.14
CA PHE A 44 2.16 6.33 -2.71
C PHE A 44 3.07 5.65 -3.71
N THR A 45 4.33 6.07 -3.76
CA THR A 45 5.25 5.58 -4.77
C THR A 45 5.94 4.30 -4.30
N ILE A 46 5.80 3.22 -5.07
CA ILE A 46 6.56 2.00 -4.87
C ILE A 46 7.97 2.23 -5.42
N LYS A 47 8.95 2.33 -4.52
CA LYS A 47 10.34 2.70 -4.80
C LYS A 47 11.19 1.46 -5.09
N THR A 48 10.65 0.58 -5.94
CA THR A 48 11.27 -0.71 -6.27
C THR A 48 11.36 -0.90 -7.77
N MET A 49 12.54 -1.27 -8.25
CA MET A 49 12.75 -1.75 -9.63
C MET A 49 13.18 -3.21 -9.59
N VAL A 50 12.72 -4.00 -10.56
CA VAL A 50 13.13 -5.39 -10.72
C VAL A 50 14.02 -5.53 -11.96
N ILE A 51 15.19 -6.17 -11.81
CA ILE A 51 16.14 -6.45 -12.89
C ILE A 51 16.21 -7.96 -13.05
N GLN A 52 15.91 -8.46 -14.24
CA GLN A 52 15.98 -9.89 -14.55
C GLN A 52 17.00 -10.16 -15.66
N THR A 53 17.79 -11.20 -15.45
CA THR A 53 18.80 -11.64 -16.41
C THR A 53 18.76 -13.16 -16.49
N LYS A 54 18.72 -13.72 -17.71
CA LYS A 54 18.75 -15.16 -17.93
C LYS A 54 20.08 -15.58 -18.54
N TRP A 55 20.60 -16.70 -18.06
CA TRP A 55 21.79 -17.35 -18.61
C TRP A 55 21.53 -18.85 -18.73
N PRO A 56 20.83 -19.28 -19.79
CA PRO A 56 20.46 -20.67 -19.98
C PRO A 56 21.64 -21.63 -19.84
N GLY A 57 21.46 -22.71 -19.09
CA GLY A 57 22.48 -23.74 -18.87
C GLY A 57 23.45 -23.49 -17.71
N ALA A 58 23.46 -22.29 -17.13
CA ALA A 58 24.28 -22.00 -15.96
C ALA A 58 23.68 -22.59 -14.67
N THR A 59 24.55 -23.04 -13.78
CA THR A 59 24.17 -23.45 -12.43
C THR A 59 23.73 -22.26 -11.59
N GLN A 60 23.08 -22.51 -10.48
CA GLN A 60 22.70 -21.46 -9.53
C GLN A 60 23.92 -20.69 -9.02
N GLU A 61 25.01 -21.38 -8.72
CA GLU A 61 26.25 -20.78 -8.21
C GLU A 61 26.96 -19.91 -9.27
N GLU A 62 27.03 -20.37 -10.52
CA GLU A 62 27.61 -19.62 -11.64
C GLU A 62 26.80 -18.35 -11.91
N THR A 63 25.46 -18.48 -11.97
CA THR A 63 24.55 -17.34 -12.15
C THR A 63 24.72 -16.33 -11.02
N LEU A 64 24.81 -16.80 -9.78
CA LEU A 64 25.04 -15.95 -8.61
C LEU A 64 26.34 -15.17 -8.71
N LYS A 65 27.45 -15.84 -8.99
CA LYS A 65 28.80 -15.23 -9.01
C LYS A 65 29.06 -14.36 -10.23
N GLN A 66 28.55 -14.75 -11.39
CA GLN A 66 28.89 -14.07 -12.64
C GLN A 66 27.88 -13.00 -13.06
N ILE A 67 26.65 -13.06 -12.59
CA ILE A 67 25.60 -12.12 -12.95
C ILE A 67 25.09 -11.37 -11.71
N THR A 68 24.49 -12.08 -10.76
CA THR A 68 23.81 -11.45 -9.61
C THR A 68 24.76 -10.59 -8.79
N ASP A 69 25.92 -11.14 -8.39
CA ASP A 69 26.90 -10.41 -7.56
C ASP A 69 27.48 -9.17 -8.27
N ARG A 70 27.67 -9.23 -9.58
CA ARG A 70 28.15 -8.07 -10.36
C ARG A 70 27.11 -6.96 -10.43
N ILE A 71 25.83 -7.33 -10.62
CA ILE A 71 24.72 -6.38 -10.61
C ILE A 71 24.58 -5.74 -9.22
N GLU A 72 24.54 -6.55 -8.16
CA GLU A 72 24.45 -6.05 -6.78
C GLU A 72 25.60 -5.11 -6.43
N LYS A 73 26.84 -5.49 -6.76
CA LYS A 73 28.02 -4.65 -6.52
C LYS A 73 27.94 -3.30 -7.23
N LYS A 74 27.41 -3.28 -8.46
CA LYS A 74 27.28 -2.04 -9.22
C LYS A 74 26.18 -1.14 -8.66
N LEU A 75 25.12 -1.72 -8.11
CA LEU A 75 24.02 -1.00 -7.48
C LEU A 75 24.39 -0.35 -6.14
N GLU A 76 25.38 -0.89 -5.41
CA GLU A 76 25.89 -0.26 -4.18
C GLU A 76 26.44 1.18 -4.40
N GLU A 77 26.72 1.55 -5.66
CA GLU A 77 27.17 2.91 -6.02
C GLU A 77 26.03 3.93 -6.11
N LEU A 78 24.80 3.57 -5.83
CA LEU A 78 23.64 4.45 -5.86
C LEU A 78 23.47 5.15 -4.50
N ASP A 79 23.52 6.48 -4.48
CA ASP A 79 23.36 7.28 -3.25
C ASP A 79 21.99 7.11 -2.59
N SER A 80 20.94 6.89 -3.37
CA SER A 80 19.57 6.72 -2.91
C SER A 80 19.17 5.28 -2.60
N LEU A 81 20.12 4.34 -2.67
CA LEU A 81 19.88 2.94 -2.35
C LEU A 81 19.57 2.76 -0.86
N ASP A 82 18.50 2.03 -0.53
CA ASP A 82 18.24 1.51 0.82
C ASP A 82 18.92 0.15 0.97
N TYR A 83 18.52 -0.82 0.18
CA TYR A 83 19.14 -2.14 0.10
C TYR A 83 18.87 -2.81 -1.25
N VAL A 84 19.66 -3.84 -1.54
CA VAL A 84 19.43 -4.73 -2.68
C VAL A 84 18.98 -6.09 -2.14
N LYS A 85 17.92 -6.62 -2.71
CA LYS A 85 17.46 -7.99 -2.46
C LYS A 85 17.47 -8.76 -3.77
N SER A 86 18.00 -9.96 -3.78
CA SER A 86 18.03 -10.75 -4.98
C SER A 86 17.69 -12.22 -4.71
N TYR A 87 17.19 -12.89 -5.72
CA TYR A 87 17.21 -14.34 -5.73
C TYR A 87 17.84 -14.87 -7.01
N THR A 88 18.52 -15.98 -6.89
CA THR A 88 19.21 -16.62 -8.00
C THR A 88 18.82 -18.09 -8.10
N ARG A 89 18.36 -18.48 -9.28
CA ARG A 89 18.07 -19.86 -9.68
C ARG A 89 19.08 -20.32 -10.72
N PRO A 90 19.13 -21.62 -11.05
CA PRO A 90 19.88 -22.07 -12.20
C PRO A 90 19.49 -21.31 -13.46
N GLY A 91 20.42 -20.59 -14.05
CA GLY A 91 20.22 -19.82 -15.25
C GLY A 91 19.36 -18.56 -15.15
N GLU A 92 18.94 -18.13 -13.94
CA GLU A 92 18.11 -16.94 -13.76
C GLU A 92 18.56 -16.11 -12.55
N SER A 93 18.75 -14.81 -12.77
CA SER A 93 19.02 -13.80 -11.74
C SER A 93 17.92 -12.78 -11.70
N THR A 94 17.30 -12.58 -10.53
CA THR A 94 16.32 -11.51 -10.29
C THR A 94 16.80 -10.64 -9.13
N VAL A 95 16.96 -9.35 -9.40
CA VAL A 95 17.49 -8.36 -8.44
C VAL A 95 16.43 -7.27 -8.23
N TYR A 96 16.04 -7.06 -6.98
CA TYR A 96 15.17 -5.97 -6.55
C TYR A 96 16.03 -4.83 -6.01
N VAL A 97 15.84 -3.66 -6.55
CA VAL A 97 16.49 -2.43 -6.13
C VAL A 97 15.50 -1.62 -5.29
N TYR A 98 15.75 -1.51 -4.00
CA TYR A 98 14.92 -0.72 -3.08
C TYR A 98 15.59 0.62 -2.80
N LEU A 99 14.89 1.71 -3.08
CA LEU A 99 15.36 3.05 -2.76
C LEU A 99 14.93 3.44 -1.35
N ARG A 100 15.68 4.37 -0.75
CA ARG A 100 15.34 4.92 0.56
C ARG A 100 13.95 5.55 0.55
N ASP A 101 13.19 5.35 1.60
CA ASP A 101 11.86 5.93 1.75
C ASP A 101 11.85 7.46 1.67
N THR A 102 12.95 8.10 2.04
CA THR A 102 13.15 9.55 1.95
C THR A 102 13.32 10.08 0.52
N THR A 103 13.46 9.18 -0.47
CA THR A 103 13.63 9.59 -1.87
C THR A 103 12.32 10.19 -2.39
N SER A 104 12.42 11.38 -2.99
CA SER A 104 11.26 12.06 -3.57
C SER A 104 10.72 11.31 -4.79
N ALA A 105 9.40 11.19 -4.90
CA ALA A 105 8.74 10.59 -6.06
C ALA A 105 9.15 11.23 -7.39
N LYS A 106 9.48 12.53 -7.39
CA LYS A 106 9.93 13.27 -8.58
C LYS A 106 11.29 12.83 -9.09
N ASP A 107 12.17 12.37 -8.20
CA ASP A 107 13.55 11.99 -8.56
C ASP A 107 13.65 10.53 -9.01
N ILE A 108 12.64 9.72 -8.75
CA ILE A 108 12.66 8.27 -9.03
C ILE A 108 12.88 7.94 -10.51
N PRO A 109 12.24 8.60 -11.49
CA PRO A 109 12.49 8.31 -12.91
C PRO A 109 13.95 8.53 -13.31
N GLU A 110 14.61 9.58 -12.80
CA GLU A 110 16.03 9.82 -13.04
C GLU A 110 16.90 8.75 -12.39
N ILE A 111 16.55 8.33 -11.17
CA ILE A 111 17.29 7.26 -10.48
C ILE A 111 17.18 5.94 -11.26
N TRP A 112 15.98 5.60 -11.77
CA TRP A 112 15.82 4.41 -12.61
C TRP A 112 16.61 4.49 -13.92
N TYR A 113 16.71 5.67 -14.50
CA TYR A 113 17.61 5.88 -15.64
C TYR A 113 19.07 5.63 -15.25
N GLN A 114 19.52 6.12 -14.09
CA GLN A 114 20.87 5.88 -13.58
C GLN A 114 21.14 4.38 -13.31
N VAL A 115 20.14 3.65 -12.77
CA VAL A 115 20.23 2.19 -12.60
C VAL A 115 20.48 1.52 -13.95
N ARG A 116 19.65 1.81 -14.97
CA ARG A 116 19.82 1.25 -16.32
C ARG A 116 21.20 1.55 -16.89
N LYS A 117 21.64 2.80 -16.80
CA LYS A 117 22.97 3.24 -17.27
C LYS A 117 24.07 2.46 -16.59
N LYS A 118 24.10 2.42 -15.27
CA LYS A 118 25.13 1.72 -14.47
C LYS A 118 25.22 0.22 -14.81
N ILE A 119 24.09 -0.44 -14.98
CA ILE A 119 24.08 -1.88 -15.34
C ILE A 119 24.49 -2.09 -16.79
N ASN A 120 24.09 -1.22 -17.71
CA ASN A 120 24.54 -1.30 -19.10
C ASN A 120 26.05 -1.06 -19.23
N ASP A 121 26.63 -0.20 -18.39
CA ASP A 121 28.09 0.07 -18.37
C ASP A 121 28.93 -1.18 -18.03
N ILE A 122 28.38 -2.14 -17.28
CA ILE A 122 29.05 -3.39 -16.92
C ILE A 122 28.63 -4.59 -17.79
N LYS A 123 27.76 -4.39 -18.78
CA LYS A 123 27.25 -5.49 -19.61
C LYS A 123 28.32 -6.29 -20.32
N TYR A 124 29.44 -5.65 -20.66
CA TYR A 124 30.60 -6.32 -21.29
C TYR A 124 31.31 -7.33 -20.35
N GLN A 125 31.07 -7.23 -19.04
CA GLN A 125 31.64 -8.15 -18.04
C GLN A 125 30.82 -9.43 -17.89
N PHE A 126 29.60 -9.47 -18.42
CA PHE A 126 28.73 -10.63 -18.29
C PHE A 126 29.20 -11.75 -19.24
N PRO A 127 28.89 -13.02 -18.88
CA PRO A 127 29.18 -14.15 -19.76
C PRO A 127 28.49 -14.04 -21.12
N GLN A 128 29.03 -14.73 -22.13
CA GLN A 128 28.34 -14.84 -23.42
C GLN A 128 27.05 -15.68 -23.30
N GLY A 129 26.09 -15.42 -24.16
CA GLY A 129 24.82 -16.16 -24.19
C GLY A 129 23.78 -15.71 -23.21
N ILE A 130 23.99 -14.61 -22.43
CA ILE A 130 22.98 -14.03 -21.56
C ILE A 130 21.84 -13.40 -22.36
N GLN A 131 20.65 -13.46 -21.79
CA GLN A 131 19.46 -12.77 -22.26
C GLN A 131 19.09 -11.68 -21.25
N GLY A 132 19.00 -10.43 -21.68
CA GLY A 132 18.79 -9.26 -20.81
C GLY A 132 20.09 -8.49 -20.55
N PRO A 133 20.21 -7.74 -19.43
CA PRO A 133 19.24 -7.49 -18.37
C PRO A 133 17.95 -6.82 -18.85
N SER A 134 16.81 -7.25 -18.36
CA SER A 134 15.52 -6.56 -18.51
C SER A 134 15.18 -5.80 -17.22
N PHE A 135 14.58 -4.62 -17.37
CA PHE A 135 14.29 -3.72 -16.25
C PHE A 135 12.78 -3.49 -16.16
N ASN A 136 12.20 -3.79 -15.00
CA ASN A 136 10.83 -3.47 -14.70
C ASN A 136 10.79 -2.37 -13.62
N ASP A 137 10.58 -1.13 -14.03
CA ASP A 137 10.37 0.04 -13.19
C ASP A 137 8.88 0.38 -13.00
N GLU A 138 8.01 -0.37 -13.63
CA GLU A 138 6.55 -0.29 -13.51
C GLU A 138 6.00 -1.34 -12.52
N PHE A 139 6.86 -1.91 -11.67
CA PHE A 139 6.48 -2.93 -10.69
C PHE A 139 5.40 -2.44 -9.71
N GLY A 140 5.26 -1.13 -9.56
CA GLY A 140 4.24 -0.48 -8.73
C GLY A 140 2.90 -0.20 -9.41
N ASP A 141 2.73 -0.50 -10.69
CA ASP A 141 1.49 -0.21 -11.41
C ASP A 141 0.31 -1.01 -10.85
N VAL A 142 -0.85 -0.36 -10.76
CA VAL A 142 -2.08 -0.93 -10.22
C VAL A 142 -3.10 -1.12 -11.34
N PHE A 143 -3.61 -2.33 -11.45
CA PHE A 143 -4.65 -2.72 -12.41
C PHE A 143 -5.99 -2.87 -11.68
N GLY A 144 -6.65 -1.76 -11.42
CA GLY A 144 -7.86 -1.71 -10.61
C GLY A 144 -9.08 -2.41 -11.21
N SER A 145 -9.13 -2.56 -12.54
CA SER A 145 -10.21 -3.27 -13.23
C SER A 145 -9.67 -4.53 -13.90
N ILE A 146 -10.21 -5.69 -13.53
CA ILE A 146 -9.80 -6.98 -14.09
C ILE A 146 -11.04 -7.73 -14.55
N TYR A 147 -11.01 -8.19 -15.80
CA TYR A 147 -12.04 -9.01 -16.39
C TYR A 147 -11.50 -10.39 -16.77
N ALA A 148 -12.21 -11.43 -16.40
CA ALA A 148 -11.89 -12.80 -16.77
C ALA A 148 -12.71 -13.20 -18.00
N PHE A 149 -12.03 -13.65 -19.03
CA PHE A 149 -12.63 -14.25 -20.21
C PHE A 149 -12.57 -15.77 -20.06
N THR A 150 -13.71 -16.42 -20.10
CA THR A 150 -13.82 -17.89 -20.08
C THR A 150 -14.52 -18.37 -21.32
N ALA A 151 -14.24 -19.60 -21.73
CA ALA A 151 -14.92 -20.18 -22.84
C ALA A 151 -15.25 -21.65 -22.57
N ASP A 152 -16.43 -22.08 -22.99
CA ASP A 152 -16.83 -23.49 -23.01
C ASP A 152 -16.68 -24.03 -24.44
N GLY A 153 -15.82 -25.03 -24.61
CA GLY A 153 -15.63 -25.70 -25.91
C GLY A 153 -14.64 -25.04 -26.89
N LEU A 154 -13.98 -23.92 -26.49
CA LEU A 154 -12.91 -23.29 -27.27
C LEU A 154 -11.54 -23.63 -26.70
N THR A 155 -10.52 -23.63 -27.55
CA THR A 155 -9.14 -23.70 -27.11
C THR A 155 -8.68 -22.38 -26.47
N MET A 156 -7.63 -22.42 -25.66
CA MET A 156 -7.04 -21.19 -25.07
C MET A 156 -6.55 -20.22 -26.16
N ARG A 157 -6.13 -20.74 -27.33
CA ARG A 157 -5.77 -19.90 -28.48
C ARG A 157 -6.97 -19.14 -29.05
N GLN A 158 -8.08 -19.82 -29.27
CA GLN A 158 -9.31 -19.18 -29.75
C GLN A 158 -9.85 -18.17 -28.75
N LEU A 159 -9.79 -18.49 -27.45
CA LEU A 159 -10.14 -17.52 -26.40
C LEU A 159 -9.24 -16.30 -26.44
N ARG A 160 -7.92 -16.48 -26.61
CA ARG A 160 -6.95 -15.40 -26.73
C ARG A 160 -7.27 -14.43 -27.88
N ASP A 161 -7.74 -14.93 -29.01
CA ASP A 161 -8.13 -14.08 -30.16
C ASP A 161 -9.27 -13.12 -29.78
N TYR A 162 -10.28 -13.59 -29.05
CA TYR A 162 -11.35 -12.73 -28.55
C TYR A 162 -10.83 -11.71 -27.51
N VAL A 163 -9.90 -12.11 -26.65
CA VAL A 163 -9.30 -11.20 -25.65
C VAL A 163 -8.44 -10.14 -26.34
N GLU A 164 -7.67 -10.47 -27.38
CA GLU A 164 -6.90 -9.49 -28.16
C GLU A 164 -7.84 -8.53 -28.92
N GLN A 165 -8.95 -9.00 -29.46
CA GLN A 165 -9.96 -8.14 -30.07
C GLN A 165 -10.54 -7.17 -29.02
N ALA A 166 -10.96 -7.69 -27.86
CA ALA A 166 -11.45 -6.87 -26.76
C ALA A 166 -10.42 -5.82 -26.31
N ARG A 167 -9.14 -6.22 -26.23
CA ARG A 167 -8.04 -5.31 -25.89
C ARG A 167 -7.90 -4.17 -26.90
N MET A 168 -8.05 -4.43 -28.19
CA MET A 168 -8.01 -3.38 -29.23
C MET A 168 -9.19 -2.41 -29.08
N GLU A 169 -10.37 -2.91 -28.81
CA GLU A 169 -11.57 -2.12 -28.70
C GLU A 169 -11.63 -1.26 -27.43
N ILE A 170 -11.10 -1.76 -26.32
CA ILE A 170 -10.99 -1.04 -25.04
C ILE A 170 -10.02 0.16 -25.14
N ARG A 171 -9.07 0.16 -26.09
CA ARG A 171 -8.13 1.29 -26.27
C ARG A 171 -8.80 2.64 -26.50
N GLY A 172 -10.03 2.66 -26.96
CA GLY A 172 -10.81 3.88 -27.16
C GLY A 172 -11.43 4.46 -25.89
N VAL A 173 -11.33 3.78 -24.74
CA VAL A 173 -11.94 4.25 -23.48
C VAL A 173 -11.17 5.45 -22.91
N PRO A 174 -11.85 6.57 -22.63
CA PRO A 174 -11.20 7.76 -22.07
C PRO A 174 -10.59 7.46 -20.68
N GLY A 175 -9.37 7.93 -20.45
CA GLY A 175 -8.66 7.72 -19.17
C GLY A 175 -7.94 6.39 -19.04
N LEU A 176 -7.92 5.58 -20.11
CA LEU A 176 -7.16 4.33 -20.15
C LEU A 176 -5.65 4.61 -20.03
N GLY A 177 -4.98 3.91 -19.12
CA GLY A 177 -3.51 3.91 -18.99
C GLY A 177 -2.86 2.72 -19.67
N LYS A 178 -3.01 1.53 -19.12
CA LYS A 178 -2.31 0.32 -19.54
C LYS A 178 -3.24 -0.89 -19.51
N ILE A 179 -2.99 -1.85 -20.41
CA ILE A 179 -3.71 -3.14 -20.43
C ILE A 179 -2.69 -4.27 -20.46
N GLU A 180 -2.84 -5.23 -19.55
CA GLU A 180 -2.06 -6.47 -19.51
C GLU A 180 -2.96 -7.70 -19.56
N MET A 181 -2.48 -8.77 -20.21
CA MET A 181 -3.15 -10.07 -20.20
C MET A 181 -2.51 -10.98 -19.17
N VAL A 182 -3.33 -11.75 -18.46
CA VAL A 182 -2.91 -12.67 -17.39
C VAL A 182 -3.41 -14.08 -17.73
N GLY A 183 -2.54 -15.07 -17.55
CA GLY A 183 -2.90 -16.48 -17.73
C GLY A 183 -2.94 -16.95 -19.18
N GLN A 184 -2.47 -16.13 -20.13
CA GLN A 184 -2.34 -16.55 -21.51
C GLN A 184 -1.30 -17.67 -21.64
N GLN A 185 -1.60 -18.68 -22.44
CA GLN A 185 -0.69 -19.76 -22.78
C GLN A 185 -0.22 -19.60 -24.21
N ASP A 186 1.10 -19.61 -24.43
CA ASP A 186 1.66 -19.52 -25.76
C ASP A 186 1.60 -20.88 -26.44
N GLU A 187 1.04 -20.91 -27.69
CA GLU A 187 0.99 -22.10 -28.51
C GLU A 187 2.35 -22.46 -29.05
N VAL A 188 2.58 -23.76 -29.16
CA VAL A 188 3.82 -24.35 -29.69
C VAL A 188 3.47 -25.53 -30.59
N LEU A 189 4.21 -25.68 -31.69
CA LEU A 189 4.19 -26.88 -32.52
C LEU A 189 5.34 -27.80 -32.10
N TYR A 190 5.00 -28.98 -31.58
CA TYR A 190 6.00 -29.96 -31.17
C TYR A 190 6.33 -30.90 -32.32
N LEU A 191 7.61 -31.09 -32.55
CA LEU A 191 8.17 -32.17 -33.34
C LEU A 191 8.70 -33.21 -32.37
N ASN A 192 7.91 -34.22 -32.04
CA ASN A 192 8.31 -35.27 -31.10
C ASN A 192 9.09 -36.34 -31.84
N PHE A 193 10.39 -36.44 -31.63
CA PHE A 193 11.27 -37.40 -32.26
C PHE A 193 11.45 -38.65 -31.38
N SER A 194 11.41 -39.85 -31.96
CA SER A 194 11.97 -41.01 -31.27
C SER A 194 13.46 -41.10 -31.50
N THR A 195 14.24 -40.92 -30.43
CA THR A 195 15.71 -41.00 -30.49
C THR A 195 16.20 -42.36 -30.96
N ARG A 196 15.49 -43.43 -30.62
CA ARG A 196 15.77 -44.80 -31.10
C ARG A 196 15.54 -44.93 -32.58
N LYS A 197 14.46 -44.33 -33.11
CA LYS A 197 14.16 -44.37 -34.57
C LYS A 197 15.20 -43.58 -35.34
N LEU A 198 15.55 -42.38 -34.89
CA LEU A 198 16.62 -41.56 -35.50
C LEU A 198 17.96 -42.29 -35.46
N ALA A 199 18.30 -42.89 -34.33
CA ALA A 199 19.52 -43.68 -34.18
C ALA A 199 19.55 -44.91 -35.13
N ALA A 200 18.46 -45.62 -35.28
CA ALA A 200 18.34 -46.76 -36.20
C ALA A 200 18.47 -46.36 -37.67
N LEU A 201 18.09 -45.15 -38.02
CA LEU A 201 18.22 -44.59 -39.35
C LEU A 201 19.57 -43.88 -39.57
N GLY A 202 20.40 -43.73 -38.54
CA GLY A 202 21.66 -42.98 -38.55
C GLY A 202 21.48 -41.49 -38.79
N ILE A 203 20.33 -40.94 -38.43
CA ILE A 203 19.97 -39.52 -38.61
C ILE A 203 20.36 -38.70 -37.36
N ASP A 204 21.16 -37.68 -37.55
CA ASP A 204 21.48 -36.70 -36.53
C ASP A 204 20.36 -35.65 -36.47
N GLU A 205 19.77 -35.45 -35.29
CA GLU A 205 18.72 -34.47 -35.07
C GLU A 205 19.13 -33.05 -35.50
N ARG A 206 20.39 -32.67 -35.31
CA ARG A 206 20.93 -31.37 -35.73
C ARG A 206 20.80 -31.13 -37.24
N GLN A 207 20.95 -32.18 -38.08
CA GLN A 207 20.75 -32.06 -39.51
C GLN A 207 19.30 -31.79 -39.89
N VAL A 208 18.36 -32.39 -39.13
CA VAL A 208 16.93 -32.15 -39.30
C VAL A 208 16.63 -30.68 -38.96
N VAL A 209 17.12 -30.19 -37.79
CA VAL A 209 16.93 -28.82 -37.35
C VAL A 209 17.50 -27.82 -38.36
N GLN A 210 18.74 -28.01 -38.79
CA GLN A 210 19.39 -27.12 -39.74
C GLN A 210 18.67 -27.08 -41.11
N SER A 211 18.17 -28.23 -41.58
CA SER A 211 17.40 -28.33 -42.82
C SER A 211 16.10 -27.54 -42.74
N LEU A 212 15.36 -27.68 -41.63
CA LEU A 212 14.13 -26.93 -41.39
C LEU A 212 14.35 -25.43 -41.26
N GLN A 213 15.41 -25.05 -40.56
CA GLN A 213 15.79 -23.62 -40.40
C GLN A 213 16.14 -22.98 -41.74
N SER A 214 16.95 -23.64 -42.55
CA SER A 214 17.36 -23.13 -43.87
C SER A 214 16.18 -23.00 -44.83
N GLN A 215 15.21 -23.88 -44.75
CA GLN A 215 14.02 -23.84 -45.61
C GLN A 215 13.04 -22.71 -45.20
N ASN A 216 12.91 -22.43 -43.92
CA ASN A 216 11.98 -21.43 -43.38
C ASN A 216 12.64 -20.06 -43.14
N ALA A 217 13.81 -19.82 -43.66
CA ALA A 217 14.53 -18.56 -43.42
C ALA A 217 13.90 -17.39 -44.18
N VAL A 218 13.72 -16.28 -43.49
CA VAL A 218 13.32 -14.98 -44.08
C VAL A 218 14.56 -14.29 -44.61
N THR A 219 14.79 -14.41 -45.92
CA THR A 219 15.99 -13.84 -46.55
C THR A 219 15.59 -12.80 -47.60
N PRO A 220 16.24 -11.62 -47.65
CA PRO A 220 15.96 -10.65 -48.72
C PRO A 220 16.32 -11.19 -50.09
N ALA A 221 15.37 -11.22 -51.00
CA ALA A 221 15.61 -11.68 -52.39
C ALA A 221 15.95 -10.51 -53.34
N GLY A 222 15.94 -9.28 -52.89
CA GLY A 222 16.35 -8.10 -53.66
C GLY A 222 15.20 -7.27 -54.23
N VAL A 223 15.56 -6.23 -54.97
CA VAL A 223 14.65 -5.31 -55.63
C VAL A 223 15.20 -5.05 -57.02
N ILE A 224 14.35 -5.08 -58.01
CA ILE A 224 14.63 -4.75 -59.40
C ILE A 224 14.06 -3.34 -59.66
N GLU A 225 14.92 -2.45 -60.12
CA GLU A 225 14.48 -1.11 -60.61
C GLU A 225 14.31 -1.19 -62.11
N ALA A 226 13.07 -1.19 -62.60
CA ALA A 226 12.74 -1.31 -64.01
C ALA A 226 12.01 -0.06 -64.50
N GLY A 227 12.77 0.93 -64.98
CA GLY A 227 12.22 2.21 -65.43
C GLY A 227 11.50 2.97 -64.27
N PRO A 228 10.20 3.24 -64.36
CA PRO A 228 9.49 3.95 -63.33
C PRO A 228 9.06 3.04 -62.15
N GLU A 229 9.25 1.74 -62.21
CA GLU A 229 8.74 0.75 -61.26
C GLU A 229 9.89 0.17 -60.40
N ARG A 230 9.57 0.00 -59.12
CA ARG A 230 10.40 -0.70 -58.14
C ARG A 230 9.73 -2.04 -57.80
N ILE A 231 10.28 -3.11 -58.31
CA ILE A 231 9.70 -4.44 -58.17
C ILE A 231 10.44 -5.21 -57.08
N SER A 232 9.74 -5.54 -56.00
CA SER A 232 10.32 -6.34 -54.90
C SER A 232 10.27 -7.84 -55.30
N VAL A 233 11.42 -8.50 -55.26
CA VAL A 233 11.50 -9.95 -55.45
C VAL A 233 11.23 -10.65 -54.12
N ARG A 234 10.38 -11.67 -54.12
CA ARG A 234 10.06 -12.47 -52.93
C ARG A 234 10.17 -13.94 -53.28
N THR A 235 10.77 -14.70 -52.39
CA THR A 235 10.80 -16.17 -52.47
C THR A 235 9.67 -16.75 -51.63
N SER A 236 9.06 -17.81 -52.08
CA SER A 236 8.12 -18.63 -51.32
C SER A 236 8.85 -19.75 -50.60
N GLY A 237 8.22 -20.41 -49.62
CA GLY A 237 8.80 -21.57 -48.93
C GLY A 237 8.73 -21.53 -47.41
N LYS A 238 8.11 -20.47 -46.83
CA LYS A 238 7.79 -20.45 -45.41
C LYS A 238 6.73 -21.47 -45.06
N PHE A 239 6.80 -22.02 -43.87
CA PHE A 239 5.77 -22.86 -43.31
C PHE A 239 4.64 -21.98 -42.75
N ALA A 240 3.41 -22.26 -43.15
CA ALA A 240 2.19 -21.58 -42.70
C ALA A 240 1.27 -22.46 -41.85
N SER A 241 1.58 -23.77 -41.79
CA SER A 241 0.72 -24.74 -41.09
C SER A 241 1.48 -25.98 -40.66
N GLU A 242 0.86 -26.77 -39.75
CA GLU A 242 1.36 -28.11 -39.39
C GLU A 242 1.41 -29.05 -40.60
N LYS A 243 0.48 -28.89 -41.55
CA LYS A 243 0.42 -29.71 -42.78
C LYS A 243 1.64 -29.43 -43.62
N ASP A 244 2.03 -28.18 -43.80
CA ASP A 244 3.23 -27.81 -44.55
C ASP A 244 4.47 -28.44 -43.92
N LEU A 245 4.58 -28.42 -42.60
CA LEU A 245 5.66 -29.10 -41.88
C LEU A 245 5.64 -30.62 -42.10
N ALA A 246 4.46 -31.24 -42.02
CA ALA A 246 4.32 -32.70 -42.18
C ALA A 246 4.75 -33.20 -43.56
N GLU A 247 4.50 -32.37 -44.57
CA GLU A 247 4.78 -32.72 -45.98
C GLU A 247 6.21 -32.42 -46.43
N VAL A 248 7.02 -31.79 -45.55
CA VAL A 248 8.40 -31.45 -45.86
C VAL A 248 9.23 -32.71 -46.11
N ASN A 249 9.90 -32.75 -47.27
CA ASN A 249 10.85 -33.78 -47.61
C ASN A 249 12.28 -33.32 -47.30
N LEU A 250 12.91 -33.96 -46.34
CA LEU A 250 14.27 -33.68 -45.90
C LEU A 250 15.25 -34.61 -46.58
N LYS A 251 16.32 -34.07 -47.17
CA LYS A 251 17.44 -34.87 -47.66
C LYS A 251 18.46 -35.06 -46.56
N LEU A 252 18.52 -36.26 -45.97
CA LEU A 252 19.39 -36.65 -44.88
C LEU A 252 20.19 -37.90 -45.29
N ASN A 253 21.50 -37.85 -45.15
CA ASN A 253 22.40 -38.96 -45.54
C ASN A 253 22.12 -39.49 -46.95
N ASP A 254 21.93 -38.58 -47.93
CA ASP A 254 21.60 -38.87 -49.35
C ASP A 254 20.28 -39.64 -49.59
N ARG A 255 19.42 -39.68 -48.58
CA ARG A 255 18.08 -40.22 -48.67
C ARG A 255 17.04 -39.15 -48.37
N TYR A 256 15.85 -39.32 -48.94
CA TYR A 256 14.73 -38.41 -48.64
C TYR A 256 13.80 -39.06 -47.62
N TYR A 257 13.51 -38.28 -46.58
CA TYR A 257 12.56 -38.64 -45.54
C TYR A 257 11.51 -37.55 -45.42
N ARG A 258 10.25 -37.93 -45.32
CA ARG A 258 9.18 -36.99 -44.99
C ARG A 258 9.27 -36.71 -43.49
N LEU A 259 9.10 -35.45 -43.09
CA LEU A 259 9.20 -35.08 -41.67
C LEU A 259 8.20 -35.91 -40.84
N ALA A 260 6.96 -36.08 -41.31
CA ALA A 260 5.95 -36.92 -40.64
C ALA A 260 6.36 -38.40 -40.47
N ASP A 261 7.31 -38.90 -41.25
CA ASP A 261 7.80 -40.28 -41.07
C ASP A 261 8.85 -40.43 -39.97
N ILE A 262 9.49 -39.33 -39.55
CA ILE A 262 10.57 -39.32 -38.53
C ILE A 262 10.18 -38.61 -37.25
N ALA A 263 9.16 -37.75 -37.27
CA ALA A 263 8.66 -36.99 -36.10
C ALA A 263 7.12 -37.04 -36.05
N GLU A 264 6.57 -37.10 -34.86
CA GLU A 264 5.16 -36.86 -34.61
C GLU A 264 4.94 -35.35 -34.42
N ILE A 265 4.07 -34.76 -35.22
CA ILE A 265 3.77 -33.32 -35.16
C ILE A 265 2.51 -33.12 -34.36
N SER A 266 2.59 -32.32 -33.30
CA SER A 266 1.44 -32.01 -32.47
C SER A 266 1.42 -30.54 -32.07
N ARG A 267 0.24 -29.94 -32.05
CA ARG A 267 0.00 -28.62 -31.55
C ARG A 267 -0.29 -28.70 -30.05
N GLY A 268 0.34 -27.84 -29.25
CA GLY A 268 0.16 -27.80 -27.81
C GLY A 268 0.53 -26.43 -27.27
N TYR A 269 0.74 -26.35 -25.97
CA TYR A 269 1.19 -25.15 -25.29
C TYR A 269 2.57 -25.34 -24.71
N VAL A 270 3.24 -24.26 -24.37
CA VAL A 270 4.58 -24.27 -23.76
C VAL A 270 4.62 -25.23 -22.56
N ASP A 271 5.65 -26.07 -22.47
CA ASP A 271 5.88 -27.04 -21.43
C ASP A 271 7.33 -26.83 -20.88
N PRO A 272 7.52 -26.48 -19.56
CA PRO A 272 6.50 -26.31 -18.52
C PRO A 272 5.54 -25.15 -18.79
N ALA A 273 4.28 -25.30 -18.33
CA ALA A 273 3.24 -24.31 -18.56
C ALA A 273 3.62 -22.92 -18.04
N SER A 274 3.24 -21.87 -18.76
CA SER A 274 3.28 -20.49 -18.24
C SER A 274 2.31 -20.35 -17.09
N PRO A 275 2.46 -19.31 -16.23
CA PRO A 275 1.50 -19.07 -15.16
C PRO A 275 0.06 -19.07 -15.66
N GLU A 276 -0.80 -19.76 -14.91
CA GLU A 276 -2.21 -19.92 -15.28
C GLU A 276 -3.10 -18.96 -14.50
N PHE A 277 -4.22 -18.60 -15.11
CA PHE A 277 -5.28 -17.85 -14.47
C PHE A 277 -6.60 -18.60 -14.59
N ARG A 278 -7.37 -18.59 -13.48
CA ARG A 278 -8.68 -19.22 -13.43
C ARG A 278 -9.70 -18.29 -12.77
N PHE A 279 -10.94 -18.46 -13.20
CA PHE A 279 -12.08 -17.77 -12.59
C PHE A 279 -13.15 -18.81 -12.21
N ASN A 280 -13.52 -18.84 -10.92
CA ASN A 280 -14.46 -19.82 -10.36
C ASN A 280 -14.10 -21.27 -10.74
N GLY A 281 -12.80 -21.62 -10.73
CA GLY A 281 -12.29 -22.94 -11.07
C GLY A 281 -12.21 -23.25 -12.57
N LYS A 282 -12.65 -22.35 -13.44
CA LYS A 282 -12.54 -22.52 -14.90
C LYS A 282 -11.27 -21.83 -15.42
N PRO A 283 -10.52 -22.45 -16.35
CA PRO A 283 -9.45 -21.78 -17.07
C PRO A 283 -9.93 -20.49 -17.72
N ALA A 284 -9.16 -19.42 -17.59
CA ALA A 284 -9.54 -18.10 -18.09
C ALA A 284 -8.30 -17.32 -18.58
N ILE A 285 -8.54 -16.30 -19.39
CA ILE A 285 -7.56 -15.25 -19.66
C ILE A 285 -8.05 -13.98 -18.98
N GLY A 286 -7.23 -13.42 -18.10
CA GLY A 286 -7.51 -12.16 -17.43
C GLY A 286 -7.07 -10.97 -18.28
N LEU A 287 -7.93 -9.96 -18.40
CA LEU A 287 -7.59 -8.66 -18.97
C LEU A 287 -7.52 -7.64 -17.82
N ALA A 288 -6.32 -7.27 -17.45
CA ALA A 288 -6.05 -6.33 -16.37
C ALA A 288 -5.84 -4.92 -16.94
N ILE A 289 -6.58 -3.96 -16.43
CA ILE A 289 -6.71 -2.62 -16.97
C ILE A 289 -6.35 -1.60 -15.88
N ALA A 290 -5.35 -0.77 -16.18
CA ALA A 290 -4.94 0.35 -15.34
C ALA A 290 -5.46 1.66 -15.92
N MET A 291 -5.92 2.56 -15.06
CA MET A 291 -6.30 3.91 -15.42
C MET A 291 -5.07 4.83 -15.46
N GLN A 292 -5.16 5.95 -16.19
CA GLN A 292 -4.16 7.01 -16.13
C GLN A 292 -4.07 7.61 -14.72
N LYS A 293 -2.87 7.89 -14.26
CA LYS A 293 -2.61 8.45 -12.92
C LYS A 293 -3.35 9.80 -12.75
N GLY A 294 -3.99 9.98 -11.60
CA GLY A 294 -4.72 11.21 -11.24
C GLY A 294 -6.08 11.38 -11.94
N GLY A 295 -6.58 10.38 -12.65
CA GLY A 295 -7.89 10.41 -13.30
C GLY A 295 -9.06 10.20 -12.31
N ASN A 296 -10.27 10.33 -12.84
CA ASN A 296 -11.49 10.00 -12.10
C ASN A 296 -11.87 8.54 -12.33
N VAL A 297 -11.65 7.69 -11.33
CA VAL A 297 -11.89 6.24 -11.39
C VAL A 297 -13.35 5.91 -11.69
N GLN A 298 -14.31 6.68 -11.13
CA GLN A 298 -15.74 6.43 -11.38
C GLN A 298 -16.15 6.75 -12.81
N ALA A 299 -15.65 7.86 -13.38
CA ALA A 299 -15.93 8.22 -14.76
C ALA A 299 -15.32 7.21 -15.73
N PHE A 300 -14.06 6.80 -15.46
CA PHE A 300 -13.37 5.75 -16.21
C PHE A 300 -14.13 4.41 -16.13
N GLY A 301 -14.53 4.00 -14.92
CA GLY A 301 -15.27 2.76 -14.71
C GLY A 301 -16.59 2.71 -15.48
N LYS A 302 -17.37 3.79 -15.47
CA LYS A 302 -18.63 3.88 -16.25
C LYS A 302 -18.39 3.73 -17.75
N ALA A 303 -17.37 4.38 -18.29
CA ALA A 303 -17.01 4.27 -19.69
C ALA A 303 -16.51 2.87 -20.05
N LEU A 304 -15.73 2.26 -19.16
CA LEU A 304 -15.22 0.90 -19.32
C LEU A 304 -16.35 -0.14 -19.26
N HIS A 305 -17.27 -0.03 -18.27
CA HIS A 305 -18.43 -0.92 -18.17
C HIS A 305 -19.30 -0.87 -19.42
N ALA A 306 -19.63 0.32 -19.90
CA ALA A 306 -20.40 0.49 -21.13
C ALA A 306 -19.73 -0.20 -22.32
N ARG A 307 -18.40 -0.11 -22.42
CA ARG A 307 -17.65 -0.78 -23.50
C ARG A 307 -17.60 -2.29 -23.33
N ILE A 308 -17.46 -2.80 -22.11
CA ILE A 308 -17.49 -4.23 -21.81
C ILE A 308 -18.89 -4.82 -22.11
N ASP A 309 -19.96 -4.09 -21.80
CA ASP A 309 -21.33 -4.52 -22.10
C ASP A 309 -21.57 -4.62 -23.62
N GLU A 310 -21.08 -3.65 -24.40
CA GLU A 310 -21.09 -3.72 -25.86
C GLU A 310 -20.34 -4.95 -26.37
N LEU A 311 -19.09 -5.16 -25.90
CA LEU A 311 -18.29 -6.33 -26.25
C LEU A 311 -18.98 -7.64 -25.90
N THR A 312 -19.60 -7.72 -24.73
CA THR A 312 -20.29 -8.94 -24.28
C THR A 312 -21.47 -9.30 -25.18
N ALA A 313 -22.14 -8.28 -25.73
CA ALA A 313 -23.25 -8.49 -26.64
C ALA A 313 -22.81 -9.08 -28.01
N ASP A 314 -21.59 -8.81 -28.45
CA ASP A 314 -21.01 -9.24 -29.72
C ASP A 314 -20.31 -10.61 -29.66
N LEU A 315 -20.09 -11.15 -28.44
CA LEU A 315 -19.39 -12.41 -28.24
C LEU A 315 -20.27 -13.62 -28.62
N PRO A 316 -19.64 -14.68 -29.17
CA PRO A 316 -20.36 -15.92 -29.46
C PRO A 316 -20.83 -16.63 -28.18
N VAL A 317 -21.91 -17.39 -28.30
CA VAL A 317 -22.43 -18.23 -27.21
C VAL A 317 -21.34 -19.17 -26.71
N GLY A 318 -21.11 -19.18 -25.40
CA GLY A 318 -20.08 -20.00 -24.76
C GLY A 318 -18.85 -19.22 -24.34
N VAL A 319 -18.65 -17.98 -24.81
CA VAL A 319 -17.63 -17.05 -24.30
C VAL A 319 -18.28 -16.09 -23.33
N GLY A 320 -17.71 -15.99 -22.13
CA GLY A 320 -18.20 -15.07 -21.07
C GLY A 320 -17.14 -14.13 -20.58
N ILE A 321 -17.54 -12.89 -20.30
CA ILE A 321 -16.71 -11.89 -19.63
C ILE A 321 -17.25 -11.72 -18.21
N TYR A 322 -16.38 -11.83 -17.22
CA TYR A 322 -16.74 -11.72 -15.81
C TYR A 322 -15.85 -10.71 -15.10
N ASN A 323 -16.44 -9.92 -14.25
CA ASN A 323 -15.69 -8.96 -13.41
C ASN A 323 -14.98 -9.70 -12.27
N VAL A 324 -13.67 -9.55 -12.21
CA VAL A 324 -12.80 -10.10 -11.16
C VAL A 324 -12.54 -9.05 -10.09
N SER A 325 -12.13 -7.85 -10.52
CA SER A 325 -11.87 -6.69 -9.65
C SER A 325 -12.42 -5.43 -10.32
N ASP A 326 -13.09 -4.60 -9.54
CA ASP A 326 -13.73 -3.37 -10.00
C ASP A 326 -13.45 -2.21 -9.05
N GLN A 327 -12.39 -1.49 -9.34
CA GLN A 327 -11.98 -0.34 -8.54
C GLN A 327 -13.01 0.79 -8.58
N ALA A 328 -13.81 0.91 -9.65
CA ALA A 328 -14.82 1.96 -9.74
C ALA A 328 -15.94 1.76 -8.71
N VAL A 329 -16.37 0.51 -8.53
CA VAL A 329 -17.38 0.15 -7.51
C VAL A 329 -16.79 0.34 -6.10
N VAL A 330 -15.57 -0.13 -5.86
CA VAL A 330 -14.89 0.05 -4.56
C VAL A 330 -14.76 1.52 -4.20
N VAL A 331 -14.36 2.36 -5.15
CA VAL A 331 -14.25 3.82 -4.95
C VAL A 331 -15.62 4.45 -4.71
N GLU A 332 -16.65 4.01 -5.42
CA GLU A 332 -18.01 4.51 -5.22
C GLU A 332 -18.53 4.22 -3.81
N GLU A 333 -18.33 3.00 -3.32
CA GLU A 333 -18.71 2.59 -1.97
C GLU A 333 -17.90 3.36 -0.91
N ALA A 334 -16.58 3.43 -1.05
CA ALA A 334 -15.70 4.13 -0.12
C ALA A 334 -16.01 5.63 -0.06
N VAL A 335 -16.01 6.33 -1.20
CA VAL A 335 -16.30 7.77 -1.26
C VAL A 335 -17.74 8.06 -0.81
N GLY A 336 -18.72 7.21 -1.17
CA GLY A 336 -20.09 7.32 -0.72
C GLY A 336 -20.22 7.21 0.80
N GLY A 337 -19.60 6.23 1.41
CA GLY A 337 -19.55 6.03 2.86
C GLY A 337 -18.97 7.25 3.60
N PHE A 338 -17.80 7.72 3.16
CA PHE A 338 -17.17 8.91 3.75
C PHE A 338 -17.96 10.20 3.51
N THR A 339 -18.60 10.37 2.36
CA THR A 339 -19.46 11.54 2.09
C THR A 339 -20.67 11.53 3.02
N SER A 340 -21.26 10.37 3.27
CA SER A 340 -22.34 10.21 4.24
C SER A 340 -21.87 10.53 5.67
N ALA A 341 -20.69 10.04 6.08
CA ALA A 341 -20.09 10.35 7.37
C ALA A 341 -19.77 11.85 7.52
N LEU A 342 -19.31 12.51 6.46
CA LEU A 342 -19.08 13.95 6.43
C LEU A 342 -20.40 14.71 6.64
N PHE A 343 -21.47 14.31 5.96
CA PHE A 343 -22.79 14.93 6.13
C PHE A 343 -23.33 14.71 7.55
N GLU A 344 -23.23 13.51 8.11
CA GLU A 344 -23.58 13.23 9.50
C GLU A 344 -22.79 14.13 10.47
N ALA A 345 -21.49 14.27 10.27
CA ALA A 345 -20.64 15.13 11.08
C ALA A 345 -21.08 16.60 11.00
N VAL A 346 -21.39 17.12 9.80
CA VAL A 346 -21.92 18.47 9.61
C VAL A 346 -23.22 18.66 10.40
N VAL A 347 -24.17 17.73 10.29
CA VAL A 347 -25.44 17.79 11.01
C VAL A 347 -25.23 17.79 12.53
N ILE A 348 -24.36 16.93 13.05
CA ILE A 348 -24.02 16.85 14.48
C ILE A 348 -23.45 18.19 14.97
N VAL A 349 -22.46 18.72 14.25
CA VAL A 349 -21.80 19.98 14.61
C VAL A 349 -22.77 21.16 14.55
N LEU A 350 -23.67 21.19 13.57
CA LEU A 350 -24.74 22.19 13.49
C LEU A 350 -25.69 22.07 14.67
N LEU A 351 -26.13 20.88 15.06
CA LEU A 351 -26.98 20.67 16.22
C LEU A 351 -26.31 21.17 17.51
N VAL A 352 -25.04 20.85 17.71
CA VAL A 352 -24.27 21.36 18.85
C VAL A 352 -24.25 22.89 18.83
N SER A 353 -24.00 23.50 17.68
CA SER A 353 -23.97 24.96 17.53
C SER A 353 -25.32 25.61 17.81
N PHE A 354 -26.44 25.05 17.31
CA PHE A 354 -27.79 25.57 17.55
C PHE A 354 -28.22 25.45 19.02
N VAL A 355 -27.95 24.32 19.65
CA VAL A 355 -28.28 24.10 21.06
C VAL A 355 -27.47 25.04 21.96
N SER A 356 -26.22 25.33 21.59
CA SER A 356 -25.30 26.08 22.42
C SER A 356 -25.44 27.61 22.31
N LEU A 357 -25.50 28.10 21.05
CA LEU A 357 -25.49 29.54 20.75
C LEU A 357 -26.90 30.10 20.48
N GLY A 358 -27.89 29.22 20.34
CA GLY A 358 -29.23 29.58 19.89
C GLY A 358 -29.32 29.70 18.36
N VAL A 359 -30.57 29.79 17.85
CA VAL A 359 -30.85 29.66 16.43
C VAL A 359 -30.14 30.70 15.55
N ARG A 360 -30.11 31.97 15.95
CA ARG A 360 -29.54 33.05 15.12
C ARG A 360 -28.02 33.00 15.07
N ALA A 361 -27.37 32.85 16.22
CA ALA A 361 -25.94 32.75 16.31
C ALA A 361 -25.43 31.43 15.69
N GLY A 362 -26.14 30.33 15.95
CA GLY A 362 -25.87 29.03 15.29
C GLY A 362 -26.02 29.09 13.79
N LEU A 363 -26.95 29.89 13.23
CA LEU A 363 -27.11 30.06 11.78
C LEU A 363 -25.89 30.76 11.14
N VAL A 364 -25.27 31.71 11.81
CA VAL A 364 -24.04 32.36 11.30
C VAL A 364 -22.91 31.33 11.17
N VAL A 365 -22.75 30.50 12.21
CA VAL A 365 -21.77 29.39 12.18
C VAL A 365 -22.12 28.38 11.08
N ALA A 366 -23.40 28.03 10.96
CA ALA A 366 -23.92 27.13 9.92
C ALA A 366 -23.60 27.61 8.49
N CYS A 367 -23.65 28.89 8.23
CA CYS A 367 -23.29 29.49 6.93
C CYS A 367 -21.77 29.48 6.68
N SER A 368 -20.97 29.49 7.73
CA SER A 368 -19.50 29.50 7.63
C SER A 368 -18.95 28.14 7.19
N ILE A 369 -19.56 27.03 7.60
CA ILE A 369 -19.08 25.66 7.30
C ILE A 369 -19.04 25.36 5.80
N PRO A 370 -20.12 25.52 5.02
CA PRO A 370 -20.10 25.28 3.57
C PRO A 370 -19.09 26.15 2.85
N LEU A 371 -18.88 27.37 3.34
CA LEU A 371 -17.95 28.31 2.74
C LEU A 371 -16.49 27.84 2.92
N VAL A 372 -16.14 27.37 4.10
CA VAL A 372 -14.81 26.78 4.36
C VAL A 372 -14.62 25.54 3.51
N LEU A 373 -15.57 24.61 3.49
CA LEU A 373 -15.49 23.38 2.69
C LEU A 373 -15.33 23.69 1.20
N ALA A 374 -16.10 24.66 0.67
CA ALA A 374 -15.98 25.09 -0.71
C ALA A 374 -14.57 25.58 -1.07
N MET A 375 -13.98 26.42 -0.21
CA MET A 375 -12.62 26.92 -0.41
C MET A 375 -11.58 25.81 -0.28
N VAL A 376 -11.80 24.82 0.58
CA VAL A 376 -10.91 23.66 0.70
C VAL A 376 -11.00 22.77 -0.55
N PHE A 377 -12.18 22.55 -1.12
CA PHE A 377 -12.30 21.81 -2.39
C PHE A 377 -11.57 22.50 -3.55
N VAL A 378 -11.63 23.82 -3.64
CA VAL A 378 -10.84 24.59 -4.61
C VAL A 378 -9.34 24.38 -4.41
N PHE A 379 -8.89 24.42 -3.15
CA PHE A 379 -7.48 24.15 -2.82
C PHE A 379 -7.08 22.71 -3.20
N MET A 380 -7.92 21.72 -2.90
CA MET A 380 -7.66 20.33 -3.25
C MET A 380 -7.51 20.14 -4.76
N GLU A 381 -8.43 20.71 -5.56
CA GLU A 381 -8.37 20.64 -7.03
C GLU A 381 -7.08 21.29 -7.57
N TYR A 382 -6.76 22.51 -7.11
CA TYR A 382 -5.55 23.22 -7.54
C TYR A 382 -4.26 22.48 -7.13
N SER A 383 -4.26 21.83 -5.95
CA SER A 383 -3.10 21.09 -5.44
C SER A 383 -3.02 19.64 -5.96
N GLY A 384 -3.98 19.19 -6.76
CA GLY A 384 -4.05 17.83 -7.29
C GLY A 384 -4.36 16.77 -6.21
N ILE A 385 -5.00 17.18 -5.10
CA ILE A 385 -5.43 16.26 -4.04
C ILE A 385 -6.80 15.70 -4.41
N THR A 386 -6.89 14.37 -4.54
CA THR A 386 -8.13 13.66 -4.87
C THR A 386 -9.04 13.48 -3.66
N MET A 387 -10.32 13.22 -3.89
CA MET A 387 -11.25 12.75 -2.86
C MET A 387 -11.00 11.27 -2.61
N GLN A 388 -10.46 10.96 -1.46
CA GLN A 388 -10.12 9.60 -1.06
C GLN A 388 -10.20 9.47 0.49
N ARG A 389 -10.04 8.26 1.00
CA ARG A 389 -10.18 7.93 2.43
C ARG A 389 -9.48 8.93 3.36
N ILE A 390 -8.25 9.32 3.06
CA ILE A 390 -7.45 10.20 3.93
C ILE A 390 -7.91 11.66 3.83
N SER A 391 -8.15 12.18 2.63
CA SER A 391 -8.59 13.57 2.44
C SER A 391 -10.00 13.82 2.99
N LEU A 392 -10.91 12.86 2.80
CA LEU A 392 -12.29 12.95 3.35
C LEU A 392 -12.31 12.79 4.86
N GLY A 393 -11.52 11.87 5.42
CA GLY A 393 -11.32 11.76 6.86
C GLY A 393 -10.71 13.04 7.46
N ALA A 394 -9.75 13.65 6.77
CA ALA A 394 -9.17 14.94 7.14
C ALA A 394 -10.22 16.06 7.19
N LEU A 395 -11.14 16.11 6.22
CA LEU A 395 -12.25 17.07 6.22
C LEU A 395 -13.18 16.88 7.42
N ILE A 396 -13.50 15.64 7.77
CA ILE A 396 -14.37 15.34 8.94
C ILE A 396 -13.68 15.78 10.24
N ILE A 397 -12.40 15.48 10.39
CA ILE A 397 -11.60 15.91 11.55
C ILE A 397 -11.53 17.44 11.60
N ALA A 398 -11.21 18.07 10.47
CA ALA A 398 -11.15 19.52 10.36
C ALA A 398 -12.50 20.15 10.72
N LEU A 399 -13.63 19.57 10.31
CA LEU A 399 -14.96 20.09 10.57
C LEU A 399 -15.20 20.35 12.06
N GLY A 400 -14.81 19.43 12.93
CA GLY A 400 -14.87 19.60 14.37
C GLY A 400 -14.01 20.74 14.91
N LEU A 401 -12.92 21.06 14.22
CA LEU A 401 -11.95 22.06 14.64
C LEU A 401 -12.20 23.45 14.02
N LEU A 402 -12.73 23.52 12.82
CA LEU A 402 -12.92 24.78 12.09
C LEU A 402 -14.11 25.62 12.58
N VAL A 403 -15.07 24.98 13.28
CA VAL A 403 -16.21 25.66 13.86
C VAL A 403 -15.81 26.60 14.99
N ASP A 404 -14.69 26.33 15.66
CA ASP A 404 -14.17 27.09 16.79
C ASP A 404 -13.99 28.56 16.46
N ASP A 405 -13.33 28.89 15.36
CA ASP A 405 -13.01 30.29 15.02
C ASP A 405 -14.27 31.10 14.75
N ALA A 406 -15.21 30.54 13.98
CA ALA A 406 -16.49 31.18 13.73
C ALA A 406 -17.33 31.33 15.02
N MET A 407 -17.31 30.29 15.88
CA MET A 407 -18.04 30.30 17.14
C MET A 407 -17.51 31.37 18.09
N ILE A 408 -16.20 31.50 18.27
CA ILE A 408 -15.56 32.52 19.11
C ILE A 408 -15.92 33.91 18.61
N THR A 409 -15.86 34.16 17.32
CA THR A 409 -16.20 35.44 16.70
C THR A 409 -17.66 35.81 16.97
N VAL A 410 -18.59 34.88 16.71
CA VAL A 410 -20.04 35.08 16.89
C VAL A 410 -20.39 35.28 18.34
N GLU A 411 -19.80 34.48 19.25
CA GLU A 411 -20.03 34.62 20.70
C GLU A 411 -19.57 36.00 21.21
N MET A 412 -18.39 36.47 20.76
CA MET A 412 -17.92 37.78 21.14
C MET A 412 -18.83 38.89 20.62
N MET A 413 -19.38 38.75 19.39
CA MET A 413 -20.37 39.69 18.85
C MET A 413 -21.64 39.67 19.72
N VAL A 414 -22.16 38.51 20.09
CA VAL A 414 -23.36 38.38 20.95
C VAL A 414 -23.10 39.02 22.33
N THR A 415 -21.98 38.77 22.95
CA THR A 415 -21.63 39.36 24.25
C THR A 415 -21.60 40.89 24.18
N ARG A 416 -21.10 41.49 23.10
CA ARG A 416 -21.12 42.93 22.90
C ARG A 416 -22.48 43.52 22.63
N LEU A 417 -23.32 42.77 21.89
CA LEU A 417 -24.73 43.15 21.67
C LEU A 417 -25.53 43.13 22.96
N GLU A 418 -25.25 42.19 23.89
CA GLU A 418 -25.85 42.15 25.24
C GLU A 418 -25.48 43.38 26.10
N LEU A 419 -24.30 43.97 25.83
CA LEU A 419 -23.83 45.21 26.48
C LEU A 419 -24.45 46.49 25.80
N GLY A 420 -25.26 46.35 24.77
CA GLY A 420 -25.96 47.45 24.10
C GLY A 420 -25.16 48.14 22.99
N GLU A 421 -24.05 47.57 22.53
CA GLU A 421 -23.27 48.07 21.38
C GLU A 421 -24.00 47.84 20.06
N THR A 422 -23.68 48.60 19.02
CA THR A 422 -24.20 48.39 17.66
C THR A 422 -23.57 47.14 17.05
N LYS A 423 -24.25 46.56 16.05
CA LYS A 423 -23.77 45.32 15.37
C LYS A 423 -22.40 45.52 14.73
N GLU A 424 -22.13 46.64 14.13
CA GLU A 424 -20.87 47.02 13.51
C GLU A 424 -19.76 47.18 14.56
N GLN A 425 -20.07 47.79 15.69
CA GLN A 425 -19.12 47.96 16.83
C GLN A 425 -18.78 46.57 17.43
N ALA A 426 -19.79 45.74 17.63
CA ALA A 426 -19.61 44.40 18.13
C ALA A 426 -18.72 43.53 17.20
N ALA A 427 -18.93 43.61 15.89
CA ALA A 427 -18.13 42.89 14.90
C ALA A 427 -16.68 43.41 14.82
N THR A 428 -16.48 44.73 14.87
CA THR A 428 -15.14 45.32 14.88
C THR A 428 -14.35 45.00 16.15
N PHE A 429 -15.06 45.02 17.30
CA PHE A 429 -14.46 44.62 18.57
C PHE A 429 -14.10 43.13 18.60
N ALA A 430 -14.92 42.26 18.03
CA ALA A 430 -14.64 40.81 17.97
C ALA A 430 -13.31 40.58 17.27
N TYR A 431 -13.02 41.26 16.15
CA TYR A 431 -11.71 41.18 15.51
C TYR A 431 -10.55 41.64 16.42
N THR A 432 -10.70 42.81 17.00
CA THR A 432 -9.63 43.42 17.82
C THR A 432 -9.25 42.56 19.02
N SER A 433 -10.24 41.85 19.63
CA SER A 433 -10.01 41.05 20.84
C SER A 433 -9.63 39.61 20.54
N THR A 434 -10.12 39.03 19.44
CA THR A 434 -9.99 37.57 19.24
C THR A 434 -9.18 37.15 18.00
N ALA A 435 -9.03 38.00 16.99
CA ALA A 435 -8.43 37.58 15.71
C ALA A 435 -6.98 37.08 15.86
N PHE A 436 -6.16 37.75 16.64
CA PHE A 436 -4.77 37.33 16.82
C PHE A 436 -4.61 36.07 17.70
N PRO A 437 -5.28 35.98 18.89
CA PRO A 437 -5.29 34.74 19.66
C PRO A 437 -5.82 33.54 18.88
N MET A 438 -6.87 33.72 18.05
CA MET A 438 -7.40 32.66 17.18
C MET A 438 -6.37 32.20 16.14
N LEU A 439 -5.70 33.14 15.45
CA LEU A 439 -4.65 32.82 14.49
C LEU A 439 -3.51 32.03 15.13
N THR A 440 -3.04 32.48 16.29
CA THR A 440 -1.99 31.79 17.03
C THR A 440 -2.43 30.38 17.41
N GLY A 441 -3.65 30.22 17.92
CA GLY A 441 -4.22 28.93 18.25
C GLY A 441 -4.35 28.01 17.02
N THR A 442 -4.78 28.55 15.89
CA THR A 442 -4.85 27.84 14.61
C THR A 442 -3.47 27.39 14.13
N LEU A 443 -2.46 28.29 14.18
CA LEU A 443 -1.08 27.94 13.82
C LEU A 443 -0.46 26.88 14.73
N VAL A 444 -0.73 26.94 16.02
CA VAL A 444 -0.29 25.90 16.98
C VAL A 444 -0.96 24.56 16.68
N THR A 445 -2.25 24.57 16.32
CA THR A 445 -2.96 23.34 15.93
C THR A 445 -2.37 22.78 14.64
N VAL A 446 -2.16 23.60 13.61
CA VAL A 446 -1.51 23.18 12.35
C VAL A 446 -0.10 22.65 12.61
N ALA A 447 0.67 23.29 13.52
CA ALA A 447 1.98 22.82 13.93
C ALA A 447 1.93 21.38 14.51
N GLY A 448 0.85 21.00 15.20
CA GLY A 448 0.62 19.64 15.66
C GLY A 448 0.56 18.59 14.56
N PHE A 449 0.14 18.97 13.35
CA PHE A 449 0.10 18.10 12.18
C PHE A 449 1.38 18.12 11.32
N VAL A 450 2.35 18.99 11.61
CA VAL A 450 3.62 19.09 10.85
C VAL A 450 4.39 17.76 10.78
N PRO A 451 4.48 16.94 11.86
CA PRO A 451 5.14 15.64 11.76
C PRO A 451 4.52 14.70 10.73
N ILE A 452 3.24 14.85 10.45
CA ILE A 452 2.54 14.08 9.41
C ILE A 452 2.93 14.61 8.02
N GLY A 453 2.91 15.93 7.84
CA GLY A 453 3.22 16.57 6.56
C GLY A 453 4.68 16.46 6.12
N LEU A 454 5.61 16.35 7.07
CA LEU A 454 7.05 16.22 6.82
C LEU A 454 7.58 14.81 7.06
N ASN A 455 6.72 13.82 7.17
CA ASN A 455 7.12 12.42 7.32
C ASN A 455 7.66 11.88 5.99
N ALA A 456 8.99 11.79 5.87
CA ALA A 456 9.67 11.29 4.68
C ALA A 456 9.70 9.74 4.68
N SER A 457 8.52 9.13 4.48
CA SER A 457 8.35 7.67 4.34
C SER A 457 7.17 7.36 3.41
N SER A 458 7.04 6.12 2.96
CA SER A 458 5.88 5.67 2.16
C SER A 458 4.56 5.84 2.94
N ALA A 459 4.56 5.57 4.25
CA ALA A 459 3.43 5.86 5.12
C ALA A 459 3.15 7.37 5.24
N GLY A 460 4.20 8.21 5.19
CA GLY A 460 4.08 9.66 5.15
C GLY A 460 3.49 10.17 3.84
N GLU A 461 3.88 9.62 2.68
CA GLU A 461 3.25 9.92 1.40
C GLU A 461 1.76 9.57 1.43
N TYR A 462 1.41 8.40 1.97
CA TYR A 462 0.03 7.95 2.12
C TYR A 462 -0.80 8.88 3.02
N THR A 463 -0.23 9.44 4.09
CA THR A 463 -0.95 10.31 5.04
C THR A 463 -0.75 11.80 4.80
N TYR A 464 0.05 12.21 3.82
CA TYR A 464 0.35 13.62 3.55
C TYR A 464 -0.90 14.50 3.37
N THR A 465 -1.91 13.98 2.68
CA THR A 465 -3.16 14.71 2.41
C THR A 465 -3.94 15.04 3.68
N LEU A 466 -3.75 14.28 4.77
CA LEU A 466 -4.29 14.60 6.09
C LEU A 466 -3.76 15.97 6.57
N PHE A 467 -2.45 16.16 6.53
CA PHE A 467 -1.84 17.44 6.91
C PHE A 467 -2.27 18.59 5.99
N ALA A 468 -2.18 18.40 4.68
CA ALA A 468 -2.45 19.45 3.69
C ALA A 468 -3.90 19.95 3.78
N VAL A 469 -4.86 19.05 3.86
CA VAL A 469 -6.29 19.39 3.94
C VAL A 469 -6.64 20.05 5.28
N ILE A 470 -6.16 19.52 6.42
CA ILE A 470 -6.42 20.12 7.73
C ILE A 470 -5.76 21.49 7.83
N ALA A 471 -4.51 21.64 7.42
CA ALA A 471 -3.81 22.92 7.46
C ALA A 471 -4.54 23.97 6.62
N CYS A 472 -4.94 23.63 5.41
CA CYS A 472 -5.73 24.53 4.57
C CYS A 472 -7.07 24.86 5.22
N ALA A 473 -7.83 23.86 5.68
CA ALA A 473 -9.14 24.05 6.30
C ALA A 473 -9.09 24.99 7.52
N MET A 474 -8.09 24.79 8.38
CA MET A 474 -7.88 25.62 9.57
C MET A 474 -7.53 27.06 9.22
N LEU A 475 -6.61 27.29 8.28
CA LEU A 475 -6.25 28.64 7.85
C LEU A 475 -7.42 29.35 7.15
N VAL A 476 -8.15 28.65 6.29
CA VAL A 476 -9.34 29.17 5.62
C VAL A 476 -10.44 29.47 6.64
N SER A 477 -10.63 28.63 7.66
CA SER A 477 -11.58 28.87 8.76
C SER A 477 -11.31 30.19 9.45
N TRP A 478 -10.05 30.48 9.77
CA TRP A 478 -9.68 31.76 10.36
C TRP A 478 -10.02 32.94 9.44
N VAL A 479 -9.73 32.83 8.13
CA VAL A 479 -10.09 33.87 7.15
C VAL A 479 -11.60 34.08 7.10
N VAL A 480 -12.39 33.00 7.08
CA VAL A 480 -13.86 33.05 7.10
C VAL A 480 -14.38 33.69 8.38
N ALA A 481 -13.79 33.35 9.54
CA ALA A 481 -14.17 33.88 10.84
C ALA A 481 -13.92 35.40 10.97
N VAL A 482 -12.87 35.94 10.36
CA VAL A 482 -12.53 37.37 10.46
C VAL A 482 -13.13 38.23 9.34
N LEU A 483 -13.38 37.67 8.15
CA LEU A 483 -13.90 38.44 7.00
C LEU A 483 -15.40 38.20 6.77
N PHE A 484 -15.86 36.94 6.78
CA PHE A 484 -17.19 36.58 6.34
C PHE A 484 -18.18 36.46 7.50
N ALA A 485 -17.81 35.84 8.61
CA ALA A 485 -18.68 35.68 9.76
C ALA A 485 -19.17 37.01 10.37
N PRO A 486 -18.34 38.07 10.48
CA PRO A 486 -18.82 39.38 10.93
C PRO A 486 -19.88 40.00 10.00
N VAL A 487 -19.68 39.88 8.67
CA VAL A 487 -20.67 40.42 7.69
C VAL A 487 -21.97 39.63 7.76
N ILE A 488 -21.93 38.31 7.82
CA ILE A 488 -23.11 37.46 8.00
C ILE A 488 -23.78 37.77 9.34
N GLY A 489 -22.99 37.91 10.41
CA GLY A 489 -23.48 38.19 11.78
C GLY A 489 -24.24 39.52 11.87
N VAL A 490 -23.75 40.59 11.26
CA VAL A 490 -24.45 41.88 11.24
C VAL A 490 -25.83 41.77 10.59
N HIS A 491 -26.03 40.89 9.63
CA HIS A 491 -27.34 40.71 8.97
C HIS A 491 -28.26 39.75 9.78
N ILE A 492 -27.74 38.70 10.36
CA ILE A 492 -28.55 37.63 11.00
C ILE A 492 -28.80 37.90 12.50
N LEU A 493 -27.81 38.43 13.24
CA LEU A 493 -27.94 38.63 14.67
C LEU A 493 -28.98 39.71 15.00
N SER A 494 -29.65 39.61 16.14
CA SER A 494 -30.62 40.59 16.63
C SER A 494 -29.89 41.76 17.31
N ALA A 495 -30.35 42.99 17.05
CA ALA A 495 -29.83 44.17 17.75
C ALA A 495 -30.22 44.23 19.23
N ASN A 496 -31.39 43.61 19.61
CA ASN A 496 -31.89 43.58 20.94
C ASN A 496 -31.72 42.17 21.55
N VAL A 497 -30.51 41.87 22.01
CA VAL A 497 -30.24 40.66 22.80
C VAL A 497 -30.47 41.00 24.27
N LYS A 498 -31.43 40.30 24.94
CA LYS A 498 -31.61 40.47 26.37
C LYS A 498 -30.40 39.94 27.12
N PRO A 499 -29.86 40.69 28.13
CA PRO A 499 -28.79 40.16 28.94
C PRO A 499 -29.18 38.81 29.55
N HIS A 500 -28.32 37.87 29.41
CA HIS A 500 -28.56 36.53 29.97
C HIS A 500 -28.07 36.51 31.44
N GLU A 501 -28.78 37.20 32.32
CA GLU A 501 -28.66 37.01 33.76
C GLU A 501 -29.29 35.66 34.16
N ALA A 502 -28.75 34.60 33.66
CA ALA A 502 -29.11 33.29 34.19
C ALA A 502 -28.18 33.01 35.38
N GLU A 503 -28.72 32.96 36.60
CA GLU A 503 -28.04 32.25 37.67
C GLU A 503 -27.48 30.94 37.18
N PRO A 504 -26.22 30.61 37.50
CA PRO A 504 -25.60 29.36 37.03
C PRO A 504 -26.50 28.19 37.43
N GLY A 505 -27.02 27.46 36.46
CA GLY A 505 -27.85 26.27 36.69
C GLY A 505 -27.13 25.25 37.57
N ARG A 506 -27.79 24.17 38.00
CA ARG A 506 -27.21 23.16 38.92
C ARG A 506 -25.83 22.69 38.49
N ILE A 507 -25.59 22.49 37.17
CA ILE A 507 -24.32 22.07 36.57
C ILE A 507 -23.29 23.18 36.73
N GLY A 508 -23.65 24.44 36.52
CA GLY A 508 -22.77 25.60 36.69
C GLY A 508 -22.32 25.79 38.14
N LYS A 509 -23.27 25.63 39.09
CA LYS A 509 -22.96 25.72 40.54
C LYS A 509 -21.99 24.58 40.96
N ALA A 510 -22.23 23.35 40.46
CA ALA A 510 -21.35 22.22 40.74
C ALA A 510 -19.92 22.44 40.15
N PHE A 511 -19.84 22.95 38.93
CA PHE A 511 -18.54 23.27 38.30
C PHE A 511 -17.78 24.34 39.07
N ASN A 512 -18.44 25.44 39.43
CA ASN A 512 -17.83 26.52 40.19
C ASN A 512 -17.35 26.03 41.58
N GLY A 513 -18.14 25.17 42.23
CA GLY A 513 -17.72 24.49 43.46
C GLY A 513 -16.48 23.63 43.26
N GLY A 514 -16.42 22.86 42.18
CA GLY A 514 -15.24 22.07 41.80
C GLY A 514 -14.02 22.90 41.46
N LEU A 515 -14.19 23.99 40.70
CA LEU A 515 -13.10 24.93 40.37
C LEU A 515 -12.52 25.56 41.63
N LEU A 516 -13.35 26.11 42.51
CA LEU A 516 -12.90 26.70 43.77
C LEU A 516 -12.23 25.68 44.68
N TRP A 517 -12.74 24.44 44.73
CA TRP A 517 -12.09 23.35 45.45
C TRP A 517 -10.69 23.06 44.92
N CYS A 518 -10.53 22.94 43.59
CA CYS A 518 -9.26 22.71 42.95
C CYS A 518 -8.27 23.87 43.20
N MET A 519 -8.71 25.11 43.14
CA MET A 519 -7.89 26.30 43.40
C MET A 519 -7.48 26.42 44.87
N ARG A 520 -8.39 26.12 45.80
CA ARG A 520 -8.11 26.11 47.25
C ARG A 520 -7.16 24.98 47.62
N ASN A 521 -7.41 23.78 47.10
CA ASN A 521 -6.61 22.57 47.35
C ASN A 521 -5.66 22.26 46.17
N ARG A 522 -5.00 23.30 45.67
CA ARG A 522 -4.17 23.26 44.46
C ARG A 522 -3.16 22.11 44.42
N TRP A 523 -2.51 21.80 45.53
CA TRP A 523 -1.53 20.73 45.60
C TRP A 523 -2.16 19.35 45.52
N TRP A 524 -3.37 19.16 46.05
CA TRP A 524 -4.14 17.94 45.89
C TRP A 524 -4.61 17.76 44.44
N ALA A 525 -5.10 18.84 43.84
CA ALA A 525 -5.53 18.80 42.43
C ALA A 525 -4.35 18.44 41.50
N ILE A 526 -3.18 19.05 41.68
CA ILE A 526 -1.96 18.74 40.94
C ILE A 526 -1.51 17.31 41.22
N GLY A 527 -1.47 16.86 42.48
CA GLY A 527 -1.07 15.51 42.86
C GLY A 527 -1.95 14.42 42.27
N ILE A 528 -3.27 14.59 42.30
CA ILE A 528 -4.23 13.64 41.67
C ILE A 528 -4.04 13.61 40.17
N THR A 529 -3.87 14.74 39.52
CA THR A 529 -3.66 14.80 38.07
C THR A 529 -2.35 14.10 37.64
N VAL A 530 -1.26 14.36 38.38
CA VAL A 530 0.02 13.70 38.13
C VAL A 530 -0.10 12.19 38.37
N LEU A 531 -0.80 11.77 39.44
CA LEU A 531 -1.04 10.34 39.70
C LEU A 531 -1.84 9.71 38.59
N CYS A 532 -2.91 10.35 38.13
CA CYS A 532 -3.71 9.85 36.95
C CYS A 532 -2.83 9.75 35.70
N PHE A 533 -1.94 10.72 35.48
CA PHE A 533 -1.02 10.67 34.34
C PHE A 533 -0.03 9.51 34.45
N VAL A 534 0.58 9.30 35.61
CA VAL A 534 1.49 8.18 35.86
C VAL A 534 0.75 6.85 35.68
N LEU A 535 -0.48 6.73 36.19
CA LEU A 535 -1.31 5.54 35.98
C LEU A 535 -1.64 5.35 34.50
N ALA A 536 -1.93 6.41 33.75
CA ALA A 536 -2.18 6.34 32.33
C ALA A 536 -0.95 5.86 31.57
N VAL A 537 0.23 6.41 31.85
CA VAL A 537 1.50 5.95 31.24
C VAL A 537 1.75 4.47 31.56
N PHE A 538 1.49 4.05 32.79
CA PHE A 538 1.63 2.66 33.18
C PHE A 538 0.60 1.74 32.46
N SER A 539 -0.62 2.25 32.29
CA SER A 539 -1.70 1.52 31.62
C SER A 539 -1.51 1.43 30.09
N MET A 540 -0.63 2.24 29.49
CA MET A 540 -0.26 2.13 28.07
C MET A 540 0.27 0.74 27.69
N ARG A 541 0.83 0.01 28.65
CA ARG A 541 1.30 -1.37 28.42
C ARG A 541 0.18 -2.36 28.07
N TYR A 542 -1.07 -2.04 28.42
CA TYR A 542 -2.25 -2.84 28.11
C TYR A 542 -2.89 -2.48 26.76
N VAL A 543 -2.47 -1.38 26.16
CA VAL A 543 -2.91 -0.98 24.82
C VAL A 543 -2.15 -1.81 23.81
N GLN A 544 -2.87 -2.55 22.97
CA GLN A 544 -2.27 -3.32 21.88
C GLN A 544 -1.63 -2.37 20.86
N ASN A 545 -0.49 -2.78 20.29
CA ASN A 545 0.19 -2.00 19.26
C ASN A 545 -0.05 -2.62 17.89
N GLN A 546 -0.60 -1.84 16.97
CA GLN A 546 -0.86 -2.24 15.59
C GLN A 546 -0.09 -1.31 14.64
N PHE A 547 0.27 -1.77 13.43
CA PHE A 547 0.84 -0.89 12.42
C PHE A 547 -0.28 -0.18 11.65
N PHE A 548 -0.88 -0.85 10.69
CA PHE A 548 -2.11 -0.45 10.02
C PHE A 548 -3.18 -1.51 10.26
N PRO A 549 -4.47 -1.17 10.30
CA PRO A 549 -5.53 -2.17 10.35
C PRO A 549 -5.66 -2.90 9.01
N SER A 550 -6.28 -4.09 9.02
CA SER A 550 -6.69 -4.76 7.78
C SER A 550 -7.83 -3.99 7.12
N SER A 551 -7.93 -4.06 5.80
CA SER A 551 -9.04 -3.47 5.05
C SER A 551 -10.38 -4.13 5.41
N ASP A 552 -11.46 -3.39 5.29
CA ASP A 552 -12.84 -3.85 5.43
C ASP A 552 -13.40 -4.48 4.14
N ARG A 553 -12.65 -4.47 3.05
CA ARG A 553 -13.01 -5.07 1.77
C ARG A 553 -13.29 -6.58 1.91
N PRO A 554 -14.22 -7.12 1.10
CA PRO A 554 -14.66 -8.51 1.21
C PRO A 554 -13.66 -9.55 0.67
N GLU A 555 -12.58 -9.12 0.03
CA GLU A 555 -11.58 -9.99 -0.55
C GLU A 555 -10.72 -10.65 0.52
N ILE A 556 -10.42 -11.92 0.31
CA ILE A 556 -9.53 -12.76 1.10
C ILE A 556 -8.40 -13.24 0.18
N LEU A 557 -7.15 -13.02 0.58
CA LEU A 557 -5.99 -13.59 -0.10
C LEU A 557 -5.63 -14.93 0.53
N VAL A 558 -5.42 -15.93 -0.30
CA VAL A 558 -4.98 -17.25 0.12
C VAL A 558 -3.72 -17.62 -0.65
N ASP A 559 -2.62 -17.74 0.04
CA ASP A 559 -1.34 -18.14 -0.53
C ASP A 559 -1.11 -19.64 -0.32
N LEU A 560 -0.64 -20.33 -1.34
CA LEU A 560 -0.15 -21.68 -1.29
C LEU A 560 1.32 -21.71 -1.69
N ASN A 561 2.18 -22.08 -0.75
CA ASN A 561 3.62 -22.26 -0.96
C ASN A 561 3.96 -23.74 -0.86
N LEU A 562 4.25 -24.35 -1.98
CA LEU A 562 4.72 -25.72 -2.06
C LEU A 562 6.23 -25.77 -1.81
N PRO A 563 6.82 -26.97 -1.60
CA PRO A 563 8.27 -27.14 -1.59
C PRO A 563 8.92 -26.55 -2.87
N GLN A 564 10.10 -25.94 -2.74
CA GLN A 564 10.72 -25.12 -3.79
C GLN A 564 11.09 -25.88 -5.07
N ASN A 565 11.08 -27.19 -5.02
CA ASN A 565 11.31 -28.07 -6.16
C ASN A 565 10.00 -28.65 -6.73
N ALA A 566 8.85 -28.19 -6.27
CA ALA A 566 7.57 -28.63 -6.81
C ALA A 566 7.37 -28.11 -8.24
N SER A 567 6.78 -28.94 -9.09
CA SER A 567 6.39 -28.54 -10.44
C SER A 567 5.12 -27.71 -10.42
N ILE A 568 4.87 -26.97 -11.50
CA ILE A 568 3.62 -26.22 -11.66
C ILE A 568 2.41 -27.17 -11.69
N ASP A 569 2.57 -28.41 -12.15
CA ASP A 569 1.51 -29.41 -12.14
C ASP A 569 1.13 -29.84 -10.72
N GLU A 570 2.11 -29.96 -9.81
CA GLU A 570 1.81 -30.26 -8.41
C GLU A 570 1.10 -29.09 -7.75
N THR A 571 1.52 -27.88 -8.07
CA THR A 571 0.85 -26.65 -7.62
C THR A 571 -0.60 -26.59 -8.11
N ARG A 572 -0.82 -26.95 -9.38
CA ARG A 572 -2.16 -27.07 -9.99
C ARG A 572 -3.02 -28.08 -9.24
N ARG A 573 -2.50 -29.29 -8.93
CA ARG A 573 -3.22 -30.31 -8.15
C ARG A 573 -3.57 -29.83 -6.74
N ALA A 574 -2.68 -29.09 -6.09
CA ALA A 574 -2.97 -28.51 -4.78
C ALA A 574 -4.09 -27.48 -4.86
N VAL A 575 -4.07 -26.64 -5.88
CA VAL A 575 -5.14 -25.67 -6.17
C VAL A 575 -6.45 -26.38 -6.45
N ASP A 576 -6.47 -27.41 -7.32
CA ASP A 576 -7.68 -28.18 -7.64
C ASP A 576 -8.35 -28.74 -6.39
N ARG A 577 -7.57 -29.26 -5.43
CA ARG A 577 -8.09 -29.72 -4.14
C ARG A 577 -8.71 -28.61 -3.32
N LEU A 578 -8.12 -27.43 -3.31
CA LEU A 578 -8.67 -26.29 -2.57
C LEU A 578 -9.93 -25.74 -3.25
N GLU A 579 -9.90 -25.52 -4.57
CA GLU A 579 -11.04 -25.02 -5.35
C GLU A 579 -12.27 -25.93 -5.24
N ALA A 580 -12.07 -27.25 -5.20
CA ALA A 580 -13.14 -28.20 -4.98
C ALA A 580 -13.92 -27.97 -3.68
N THR A 581 -13.26 -27.38 -2.65
CA THR A 581 -13.90 -27.06 -1.38
C THR A 581 -14.62 -25.72 -1.36
N LEU A 582 -14.34 -24.84 -2.34
CA LEU A 582 -14.92 -23.51 -2.45
C LEU A 582 -16.21 -23.51 -3.28
N LYS A 583 -16.33 -24.45 -4.20
CA LYS A 583 -17.35 -24.46 -5.28
C LYS A 583 -18.80 -24.38 -4.77
N ASP A 584 -19.11 -25.05 -3.67
CA ASP A 584 -20.48 -25.18 -3.15
C ASP A 584 -20.69 -24.33 -1.88
N ASP A 585 -19.77 -23.43 -1.57
CA ASP A 585 -19.89 -22.61 -0.36
C ASP A 585 -20.77 -21.37 -0.63
N PRO A 586 -21.94 -21.25 0.05
CA PRO A 586 -22.91 -20.18 -0.20
C PRO A 586 -22.42 -18.78 0.20
N ASP A 587 -21.36 -18.70 1.01
CA ASP A 587 -20.79 -17.42 1.48
C ASP A 587 -19.70 -16.87 0.55
N ILE A 588 -19.32 -17.62 -0.48
CA ILE A 588 -18.40 -17.19 -1.52
C ILE A 588 -19.20 -16.62 -2.69
N VAL A 589 -18.84 -15.42 -3.10
CA VAL A 589 -19.44 -14.74 -4.26
C VAL A 589 -18.72 -15.17 -5.54
N ARG A 590 -17.39 -15.14 -5.54
CA ARG A 590 -16.51 -15.53 -6.65
C ARG A 590 -15.09 -15.71 -6.12
N TRP A 591 -14.25 -16.34 -6.93
CA TRP A 591 -12.80 -16.37 -6.70
C TRP A 591 -12.04 -16.36 -8.01
N SER A 592 -10.84 -15.85 -7.96
CA SER A 592 -9.83 -15.92 -9.02
C SER A 592 -8.58 -16.60 -8.51
N THR A 593 -7.94 -17.39 -9.35
CA THR A 593 -6.77 -18.18 -8.97
C THR A 593 -5.62 -17.91 -9.92
N TYR A 594 -4.45 -17.68 -9.35
CA TYR A 594 -3.18 -17.46 -10.04
C TYR A 594 -2.25 -18.64 -9.70
N ILE A 595 -1.90 -19.47 -10.68
CA ILE A 595 -1.05 -20.66 -10.49
C ILE A 595 0.31 -20.36 -11.12
N GLY A 596 1.39 -20.55 -10.37
CA GLY A 596 2.75 -20.25 -10.82
C GLY A 596 3.14 -18.77 -10.67
N GLN A 597 2.30 -17.94 -10.10
CA GLN A 597 2.58 -16.53 -9.75
C GLN A 597 1.59 -16.02 -8.73
N GLY A 598 1.84 -14.82 -8.18
CA GLY A 598 0.85 -14.08 -7.38
C GLY A 598 -0.17 -13.34 -8.25
N ALA A 599 -1.21 -12.81 -7.59
CA ALA A 599 -2.20 -11.96 -8.23
C ALA A 599 -1.52 -10.72 -8.82
N ILE A 600 -1.99 -10.28 -9.98
CA ILE A 600 -1.61 -8.97 -10.51
C ILE A 600 -2.05 -7.90 -9.52
N ARG A 601 -1.27 -6.83 -9.39
CA ARG A 601 -1.54 -5.76 -8.42
C ARG A 601 -2.87 -5.07 -8.74
N PHE A 602 -3.95 -5.53 -8.13
CA PHE A 602 -5.30 -4.97 -8.30
C PHE A 602 -5.62 -3.87 -7.28
N TYR A 603 -4.83 -3.74 -6.21
CA TYR A 603 -4.82 -2.64 -5.27
C TYR A 603 -3.38 -2.35 -4.81
N LEU A 604 -3.12 -1.09 -4.41
CA LEU A 604 -1.75 -0.60 -4.22
C LEU A 604 -0.95 -1.33 -3.14
N PRO A 605 -1.50 -1.66 -1.95
CA PRO A 605 -0.77 -2.35 -0.89
C PRO A 605 -0.49 -3.84 -1.12
N LEU A 606 -0.82 -4.41 -2.27
CA LEU A 606 -0.58 -5.85 -2.51
C LEU A 606 0.92 -6.17 -2.49
N ASP A 607 1.33 -7.14 -1.67
CA ASP A 607 2.66 -7.77 -1.72
C ASP A 607 2.73 -8.71 -2.93
N GLN A 608 3.10 -8.15 -4.09
CA GLN A 608 3.08 -8.89 -5.36
C GLN A 608 4.19 -9.93 -5.44
N GLN A 609 3.81 -11.19 -5.64
CA GLN A 609 4.73 -12.31 -5.82
C GLN A 609 5.00 -12.55 -7.31
N LEU A 610 6.30 -12.59 -7.68
CA LEU A 610 6.72 -12.89 -9.05
C LEU A 610 6.50 -14.37 -9.39
N GLN A 611 6.73 -14.71 -10.67
CA GLN A 611 6.58 -16.07 -11.18
C GLN A 611 7.41 -17.09 -10.42
N ASN A 612 6.71 -18.10 -9.88
CA ASN A 612 7.29 -19.22 -9.13
C ASN A 612 6.43 -20.47 -9.35
N PRO A 613 6.95 -21.53 -9.95
CA PRO A 613 6.13 -22.73 -10.25
C PRO A 613 5.55 -23.39 -8.99
N PHE A 614 6.19 -23.24 -7.84
CA PHE A 614 5.75 -23.78 -6.55
C PHE A 614 4.82 -22.85 -5.75
N TYR A 615 4.32 -21.77 -6.37
CA TYR A 615 3.47 -20.79 -5.70
C TYR A 615 2.12 -20.64 -6.41
N ALA A 616 1.06 -20.51 -5.63
CA ALA A 616 -0.24 -20.09 -6.14
C ALA A 616 -0.90 -19.12 -5.16
N GLN A 617 -1.74 -18.24 -5.69
CA GLN A 617 -2.52 -17.31 -4.89
C GLN A 617 -3.97 -17.29 -5.38
N LEU A 618 -4.90 -17.37 -4.43
CA LEU A 618 -6.32 -17.20 -4.69
C LEU A 618 -6.80 -15.87 -4.11
N VAL A 619 -7.63 -15.18 -4.84
CA VAL A 619 -8.38 -14.00 -4.38
C VAL A 619 -9.84 -14.42 -4.29
N ILE A 620 -10.34 -14.62 -3.06
CA ILE A 620 -11.70 -15.07 -2.79
C ILE A 620 -12.51 -13.88 -2.33
N VAL A 621 -13.64 -13.63 -2.97
CA VAL A 621 -14.58 -12.59 -2.57
C VAL A 621 -15.73 -13.25 -1.81
N SER A 622 -15.80 -12.96 -0.51
CA SER A 622 -16.87 -13.43 0.37
C SER A 622 -18.01 -12.42 0.45
N LYS A 623 -19.16 -12.83 1.01
CA LYS A 623 -20.14 -11.88 1.51
C LYS A 623 -19.52 -11.10 2.67
N GLY A 624 -19.60 -9.76 2.68
CA GLY A 624 -18.84 -8.91 3.60
C GLY A 624 -18.94 -9.29 5.08
N HIS A 625 -20.14 -9.70 5.55
CA HIS A 625 -20.39 -10.10 6.93
C HIS A 625 -19.86 -11.51 7.31
N THR A 626 -19.45 -12.33 6.33
CA THR A 626 -18.95 -13.71 6.57
C THR A 626 -17.44 -13.83 6.38
N ARG A 627 -16.74 -12.75 6.04
CA ARG A 627 -15.31 -12.77 5.72
C ARG A 627 -14.45 -13.42 6.80
N GLU A 628 -14.58 -12.98 8.05
CA GLU A 628 -13.75 -13.49 9.17
C GLU A 628 -13.99 -15.00 9.41
N ALA A 629 -15.27 -15.42 9.38
CA ALA A 629 -15.61 -16.83 9.50
C ALA A 629 -15.05 -17.66 8.34
N MET A 630 -15.09 -17.11 7.14
CA MET A 630 -14.52 -17.76 5.94
C MET A 630 -12.99 -17.86 6.03
N MET A 631 -12.30 -16.82 6.49
CA MET A 631 -10.85 -16.86 6.70
C MET A 631 -10.46 -17.95 7.71
N GLN A 632 -11.18 -18.07 8.82
CA GLN A 632 -10.95 -19.13 9.80
C GLN A 632 -11.18 -20.52 9.19
N LYS A 633 -12.29 -20.71 8.49
CA LYS A 633 -12.66 -21.97 7.82
C LYS A 633 -11.59 -22.41 6.81
N ILE A 634 -11.10 -21.49 5.98
CA ILE A 634 -10.04 -21.80 5.00
C ILE A 634 -8.71 -22.09 5.74
N SER A 635 -8.37 -21.32 6.76
CA SER A 635 -7.15 -21.52 7.54
C SER A 635 -7.12 -22.89 8.25
N GLU A 636 -8.27 -23.34 8.78
CA GLU A 636 -8.40 -24.67 9.38
C GLU A 636 -8.24 -25.79 8.34
N ARG A 637 -8.85 -25.62 7.15
CA ARG A 637 -8.67 -26.59 6.06
C ARG A 637 -7.22 -26.69 5.61
N LEU A 638 -6.55 -25.56 5.42
CA LEU A 638 -5.14 -25.54 5.01
C LEU A 638 -4.27 -26.27 6.04
N ARG A 639 -4.49 -26.10 7.32
CA ARG A 639 -3.77 -26.79 8.37
C ARG A 639 -4.02 -28.30 8.41
N ASN A 640 -5.25 -28.71 8.18
CA ASN A 640 -5.64 -30.12 8.38
C ASN A 640 -5.45 -30.95 7.11
N ASP A 641 -5.76 -30.40 5.93
CA ASP A 641 -5.86 -31.15 4.68
C ASP A 641 -4.66 -30.92 3.74
N PHE A 642 -3.84 -29.88 3.98
CA PHE A 642 -2.71 -29.49 3.12
C PHE A 642 -1.35 -29.62 3.84
N VAL A 643 -1.11 -30.76 4.46
CA VAL A 643 0.13 -31.01 5.17
C VAL A 643 1.33 -30.92 4.22
N GLY A 644 2.37 -30.18 4.63
CA GLY A 644 3.57 -29.95 3.83
C GLY A 644 3.46 -28.82 2.78
N ILE A 645 2.31 -28.12 2.72
CA ILE A 645 2.11 -26.94 1.90
C ILE A 645 1.93 -25.74 2.82
N GLY A 646 2.76 -24.72 2.67
CA GLY A 646 2.65 -23.50 3.47
C GLY A 646 1.43 -22.67 3.04
N GLY A 647 0.35 -22.73 3.81
CA GLY A 647 -0.87 -21.99 3.56
C GLY A 647 -0.92 -20.68 4.36
N TYR A 648 -1.36 -19.58 3.76
CA TYR A 648 -1.59 -18.33 4.47
C TYR A 648 -2.86 -17.64 3.98
N VAL A 649 -3.74 -17.33 4.94
CA VAL A 649 -5.02 -16.67 4.67
C VAL A 649 -4.98 -15.28 5.33
N GLN A 650 -5.24 -14.25 4.55
CA GLN A 650 -5.23 -12.88 5.06
C GLN A 650 -6.30 -12.02 4.39
N ALA A 651 -6.79 -11.01 5.11
CA ALA A 651 -7.53 -9.91 4.53
C ALA A 651 -6.58 -8.97 3.77
N LEU A 652 -7.11 -8.10 2.93
CA LEU A 652 -6.29 -7.07 2.28
C LEU A 652 -5.66 -6.14 3.32
N GLU A 653 -4.41 -5.76 3.11
CA GLU A 653 -3.69 -4.81 3.98
C GLU A 653 -4.02 -3.36 3.60
N MET A 654 -3.89 -2.44 4.56
CA MET A 654 -3.86 -1.00 4.31
C MET A 654 -2.46 -0.44 4.56
N GLY A 655 -2.10 0.64 3.86
CA GLY A 655 -0.77 1.25 3.97
C GLY A 655 0.31 0.45 3.24
N PRO A 656 1.60 0.60 3.58
CA PRO A 656 2.69 -0.12 2.94
C PRO A 656 2.57 -1.64 3.10
N PRO A 657 2.85 -2.44 2.04
CA PRO A 657 2.71 -3.90 2.09
C PRO A 657 3.69 -4.54 3.05
N VAL A 658 3.23 -5.51 3.85
CA VAL A 658 4.04 -6.23 4.85
C VAL A 658 4.16 -7.72 4.52
N GLY A 659 3.11 -8.33 3.97
CA GLY A 659 2.99 -9.78 3.80
C GLY A 659 2.84 -10.54 5.13
N ARG A 660 3.49 -11.71 5.30
CA ARG A 660 3.40 -12.43 6.59
C ARG A 660 3.94 -11.57 7.74
N PRO A 661 3.20 -11.44 8.85
CA PRO A 661 3.44 -10.40 9.85
C PRO A 661 4.72 -10.59 10.66
N ILE A 662 5.11 -11.83 10.95
CA ILE A 662 6.31 -12.17 11.71
C ILE A 662 7.40 -12.63 10.74
N GLN A 663 8.50 -11.90 10.72
CA GLN A 663 9.63 -12.21 9.87
C GLN A 663 10.94 -12.01 10.62
N TYR A 664 11.83 -13.00 10.50
CA TYR A 664 13.21 -12.93 10.99
C TYR A 664 14.17 -13.34 9.87
N ARG A 665 15.20 -12.55 9.65
CA ARG A 665 16.21 -12.80 8.64
C ARG A 665 17.50 -13.25 9.27
N VAL A 666 17.96 -14.44 8.88
CA VAL A 666 19.29 -14.96 9.23
C VAL A 666 20.21 -14.72 8.02
N SER A 667 21.25 -13.96 8.22
CA SER A 667 22.21 -13.60 7.16
C SER A 667 23.62 -14.00 7.56
N GLY A 668 24.44 -14.40 6.58
CA GLY A 668 25.83 -14.78 6.80
C GLY A 668 26.55 -15.11 5.49
N LYS A 669 27.83 -15.42 5.56
CA LYS A 669 28.68 -15.66 4.36
C LYS A 669 28.48 -17.05 3.74
N ASP A 670 28.26 -18.06 4.57
CA ASP A 670 28.15 -19.44 4.15
C ASP A 670 26.69 -19.87 4.11
N THR A 671 26.23 -20.33 2.96
CA THR A 671 24.83 -20.71 2.68
C THR A 671 24.34 -21.85 3.58
N ASP A 672 25.19 -22.87 3.83
CA ASP A 672 24.81 -24.02 4.64
C ASP A 672 24.73 -23.68 6.13
N GLN A 673 25.62 -22.78 6.60
CA GLN A 673 25.56 -22.28 7.96
C GLN A 673 24.30 -21.41 8.17
N VAL A 674 24.00 -20.52 7.24
CA VAL A 674 22.79 -19.70 7.29
C VAL A 674 21.55 -20.58 7.37
N ARG A 675 21.51 -21.68 6.59
CA ARG A 675 20.40 -22.64 6.62
C ARG A 675 20.26 -23.34 7.97
N ARG A 676 21.37 -23.80 8.56
CA ARG A 676 21.37 -24.42 9.89
C ARG A 676 20.86 -23.44 10.94
N HIS A 677 21.40 -22.24 10.99
CA HIS A 677 20.97 -21.22 11.94
C HIS A 677 19.52 -20.80 11.74
N ALA A 678 19.01 -20.80 10.50
CA ALA A 678 17.61 -20.51 10.22
C ALA A 678 16.69 -21.63 10.78
N ILE A 679 17.07 -22.89 10.64
CA ILE A 679 16.34 -24.03 11.22
C ILE A 679 16.34 -23.95 12.75
N ASP A 680 17.51 -23.67 13.34
CA ASP A 680 17.64 -23.54 14.79
C ASP A 680 16.78 -22.40 15.32
N LEU A 681 16.77 -21.24 14.62
CA LEU A 681 15.93 -20.10 14.99
C LEU A 681 14.44 -20.41 14.83
N ALA A 682 14.04 -21.10 13.78
CA ALA A 682 12.66 -21.52 13.59
C ALA A 682 12.20 -22.46 14.73
N SER A 683 13.07 -23.37 15.17
CA SER A 683 12.81 -24.24 16.33
C SER A 683 12.65 -23.44 17.63
N GLU A 684 13.38 -22.33 17.80
CA GLU A 684 13.18 -21.43 18.95
C GLU A 684 11.83 -20.68 18.85
N LEU A 685 11.42 -20.25 17.67
CA LEU A 685 10.14 -19.58 17.44
C LEU A 685 8.96 -20.51 17.72
N ASP A 686 9.03 -21.78 17.27
CA ASP A 686 7.96 -22.78 17.44
C ASP A 686 7.69 -23.16 18.91
N LYS A 687 8.62 -22.88 19.82
CA LYS A 687 8.39 -23.06 21.26
C LYS A 687 7.33 -22.13 21.82
N ASN A 688 7.05 -21.02 21.15
CA ASN A 688 6.07 -20.06 21.60
C ASN A 688 4.67 -20.44 21.09
N PRO A 689 3.66 -20.59 21.97
CA PRO A 689 2.32 -21.06 21.59
C PRO A 689 1.56 -20.11 20.64
N HIS A 690 1.93 -18.83 20.61
CA HIS A 690 1.30 -17.83 19.75
C HIS A 690 1.84 -17.84 18.32
N VAL A 691 2.98 -18.46 18.08
CA VAL A 691 3.56 -18.63 16.74
C VAL A 691 2.81 -19.71 15.99
N GLY A 692 2.35 -19.39 14.81
CA GLY A 692 1.62 -20.30 13.93
C GLY A 692 2.56 -21.07 12.98
N GLU A 693 2.11 -21.24 11.74
CA GLU A 693 2.89 -21.91 10.72
C GLU A 693 4.16 -21.14 10.38
N ILE A 694 5.27 -21.85 10.32
CA ILE A 694 6.59 -21.32 9.97
C ILE A 694 6.97 -21.80 8.56
N ILE A 695 7.34 -20.88 7.68
CA ILE A 695 7.90 -21.17 6.37
C ILE A 695 9.21 -20.42 6.17
N TYR A 696 10.00 -20.88 5.21
CA TYR A 696 11.23 -20.23 4.77
C TYR A 696 11.06 -19.71 3.35
N ASP A 697 11.70 -18.60 3.02
CA ASP A 697 11.76 -18.14 1.62
C ASP A 697 12.64 -19.07 0.75
N TRP A 698 13.61 -19.74 1.35
CA TRP A 698 14.34 -20.86 0.75
C TRP A 698 15.02 -21.68 1.85
N ASN A 699 15.06 -22.97 1.70
CA ASN A 699 15.69 -23.90 2.66
C ASN A 699 15.96 -25.28 2.07
N GLU A 700 15.06 -25.81 1.26
CA GLU A 700 15.10 -27.22 0.86
C GLU A 700 15.97 -27.40 -0.39
N PRO A 701 16.98 -28.32 -0.36
CA PRO A 701 17.72 -28.66 -1.54
C PRO A 701 16.84 -29.45 -2.51
N GLY A 702 16.96 -29.15 -3.80
CA GLY A 702 16.32 -29.85 -4.89
C GLY A 702 17.21 -31.00 -5.43
N LYS A 703 16.57 -32.02 -5.98
CA LYS A 703 17.27 -33.09 -6.68
C LYS A 703 17.73 -32.60 -8.06
N VAL A 704 18.96 -32.82 -8.38
CA VAL A 704 19.56 -32.57 -9.69
C VAL A 704 20.10 -33.85 -10.24
N LEU A 705 19.84 -34.14 -11.52
CA LEU A 705 20.44 -35.24 -12.25
C LEU A 705 21.72 -34.73 -12.93
N ARG A 706 22.87 -35.11 -12.39
CA ARG A 706 24.16 -34.73 -12.94
C ARG A 706 24.68 -35.77 -13.91
N ILE A 707 25.13 -35.29 -15.07
CA ILE A 707 25.71 -36.11 -16.12
C ILE A 707 27.17 -35.70 -16.20
N ASP A 708 28.05 -36.54 -15.66
CA ASP A 708 29.48 -36.32 -15.68
C ASP A 708 30.08 -36.96 -16.96
N ILE A 709 30.55 -36.14 -17.87
CA ILE A 709 31.06 -36.55 -19.18
C ILE A 709 32.55 -36.90 -19.06
N ALA A 710 32.93 -38.11 -19.45
CA ALA A 710 34.31 -38.51 -19.61
C ALA A 710 34.89 -37.83 -20.88
N GLN A 711 35.53 -36.67 -20.73
CA GLN A 711 35.91 -35.75 -21.78
C GLN A 711 36.78 -36.41 -22.86
N ASP A 712 37.72 -37.31 -22.48
CA ASP A 712 38.60 -38.00 -23.43
C ASP A 712 37.81 -38.96 -24.29
N LYS A 713 36.86 -39.71 -23.74
CA LYS A 713 36.00 -40.62 -24.51
C LYS A 713 35.04 -39.84 -25.42
N ALA A 714 34.46 -38.75 -24.96
CA ALA A 714 33.58 -37.91 -25.75
C ALA A 714 34.31 -37.31 -26.96
N ARG A 715 35.56 -36.81 -26.78
CA ARG A 715 36.40 -36.28 -27.89
C ARG A 715 36.75 -37.36 -28.88
N GLN A 716 37.08 -38.59 -28.48
CA GLN A 716 37.34 -39.71 -29.38
C GLN A 716 36.11 -40.05 -30.25
N LEU A 717 34.91 -39.75 -29.77
CA LEU A 717 33.64 -39.93 -30.46
C LEU A 717 33.25 -38.71 -31.30
N GLY A 718 34.07 -37.66 -31.29
CA GLY A 718 33.82 -36.38 -31.97
C GLY A 718 32.73 -35.53 -31.28
N LEU A 719 32.47 -35.75 -29.98
CA LEU A 719 31.50 -35.00 -29.17
C LEU A 719 32.19 -34.04 -28.26
N SER A 720 31.74 -32.79 -28.25
CA SER A 720 32.09 -31.80 -27.24
C SER A 720 31.08 -31.82 -26.07
N SER A 721 31.43 -31.22 -24.95
CA SER A 721 30.46 -31.03 -23.84
C SER A 721 29.27 -30.18 -24.26
N GLU A 722 29.48 -29.20 -25.14
CA GLU A 722 28.41 -28.38 -25.72
C GLU A 722 27.44 -29.23 -26.56
N ASP A 723 27.97 -30.11 -27.40
CA ASP A 723 27.13 -31.00 -28.19
C ASP A 723 26.25 -31.92 -27.35
N VAL A 724 26.82 -32.46 -26.27
CA VAL A 724 26.07 -33.30 -25.32
C VAL A 724 25.03 -32.51 -24.57
N ALA A 725 25.37 -31.29 -24.10
CA ALA A 725 24.44 -30.41 -23.40
C ALA A 725 23.27 -29.96 -24.29
N ASN A 726 23.56 -29.56 -25.52
CA ASN A 726 22.55 -29.15 -26.50
C ASN A 726 21.61 -30.31 -26.87
N LEU A 727 22.19 -31.50 -27.05
CA LEU A 727 21.42 -32.68 -27.33
C LEU A 727 20.51 -33.04 -26.15
N MET A 728 21.03 -33.02 -24.93
CA MET A 728 20.23 -33.30 -23.73
C MET A 728 19.09 -32.28 -23.56
N ASN A 729 19.40 -30.97 -23.78
CA ASN A 729 18.36 -29.92 -23.76
C ASN A 729 17.28 -30.15 -24.84
N GLY A 730 17.69 -30.49 -26.05
CA GLY A 730 16.78 -30.85 -27.14
C GLY A 730 15.87 -32.02 -26.78
N ILE A 731 16.42 -33.06 -26.18
CA ILE A 731 15.66 -34.26 -25.80
C ILE A 731 14.70 -33.97 -24.66
N VAL A 732 15.16 -33.34 -23.58
CA VAL A 732 14.39 -33.18 -22.32
C VAL A 732 13.43 -32.02 -22.38
N SER A 733 13.92 -30.84 -22.66
CA SER A 733 13.16 -29.59 -22.66
C SER A 733 12.60 -29.21 -24.02
N GLY A 734 13.26 -29.65 -25.07
CA GLY A 734 13.00 -29.26 -26.44
C GLY A 734 13.86 -28.06 -26.86
N GLN A 735 14.17 -28.02 -28.15
CA GLN A 735 14.91 -26.97 -28.82
C GLN A 735 14.04 -26.28 -29.86
N SER A 736 14.04 -24.94 -29.86
CA SER A 736 13.36 -24.19 -30.92
C SER A 736 14.03 -24.46 -32.27
N VAL A 737 13.27 -25.02 -33.18
CA VAL A 737 13.73 -25.41 -34.52
C VAL A 737 13.50 -24.24 -35.49
N THR A 738 12.28 -23.74 -35.54
CA THR A 738 11.87 -22.62 -36.41
C THR A 738 10.59 -22.01 -35.88
N GLN A 739 9.96 -21.12 -36.63
CA GLN A 739 8.69 -20.51 -36.31
C GLN A 739 7.72 -20.63 -37.47
N VAL A 740 6.43 -20.76 -37.19
CA VAL A 740 5.36 -20.76 -38.18
C VAL A 740 4.55 -19.49 -38.01
N ASP A 741 4.27 -18.79 -39.09
CA ASP A 741 3.39 -17.63 -39.14
C ASP A 741 1.93 -18.11 -39.11
N ASP A 742 1.20 -17.79 -38.02
CA ASP A 742 -0.23 -18.10 -37.89
C ASP A 742 -0.96 -16.83 -37.47
N ASP A 743 -1.47 -16.11 -38.44
CA ASP A 743 -2.13 -14.81 -38.36
C ASP A 743 -1.18 -13.75 -37.68
N ILE A 744 -1.53 -13.26 -36.53
CA ILE A 744 -0.74 -12.28 -35.79
C ILE A 744 0.36 -12.91 -34.90
N TYR A 745 0.41 -14.24 -34.85
CA TYR A 745 1.31 -14.95 -33.93
C TYR A 745 2.44 -15.64 -34.71
N LEU A 746 3.61 -15.63 -34.05
CA LEU A 746 4.75 -16.46 -34.45
C LEU A 746 4.81 -17.67 -33.52
N ILE A 747 4.35 -18.83 -34.03
CA ILE A 747 4.30 -20.07 -33.26
C ILE A 747 5.65 -20.76 -33.34
N ASN A 748 6.29 -20.98 -32.18
CA ASN A 748 7.55 -21.71 -32.13
C ASN A 748 7.35 -23.19 -32.50
N VAL A 749 8.20 -23.71 -33.34
CA VAL A 749 8.33 -25.13 -33.61
C VAL A 749 9.42 -25.70 -32.74
N VAL A 750 9.08 -26.58 -31.81
CA VAL A 750 10.02 -27.13 -30.82
C VAL A 750 10.22 -28.62 -31.10
N GLY A 751 11.47 -28.96 -31.37
CA GLY A 751 11.90 -30.36 -31.47
C GLY A 751 12.21 -30.94 -30.09
N ARG A 752 11.64 -32.07 -29.74
CA ARG A 752 11.90 -32.79 -28.49
C ARG A 752 11.71 -34.29 -28.64
N ALA A 753 12.21 -35.04 -27.67
CA ALA A 753 11.95 -36.50 -27.67
C ALA A 753 10.49 -36.80 -27.33
N VAL A 754 10.02 -37.96 -27.79
CA VAL A 754 8.70 -38.52 -27.43
C VAL A 754 8.66 -38.72 -25.90
N ASP A 755 7.45 -38.56 -25.30
CA ASP A 755 7.29 -38.60 -23.83
C ASP A 755 7.83 -39.92 -23.19
N SER A 756 7.74 -41.04 -23.90
CA SER A 756 8.27 -42.32 -23.44
C SER A 756 9.82 -42.35 -23.32
N GLU A 757 10.52 -41.42 -23.92
CA GLU A 757 11.99 -41.36 -23.92
C GLU A 757 12.54 -40.19 -23.12
N ARG A 758 11.69 -39.25 -22.66
CA ARG A 758 12.10 -38.07 -21.86
C ARG A 758 11.48 -38.01 -20.45
N GLY A 759 10.43 -38.79 -20.20
CA GLY A 759 9.57 -38.63 -19.04
C GLY A 759 10.18 -39.08 -17.70
N THR A 760 11.23 -39.89 -17.70
CA THR A 760 11.86 -40.39 -16.46
C THR A 760 13.39 -40.36 -16.54
N PRO A 761 14.06 -40.20 -15.38
CA PRO A 761 15.53 -40.25 -15.31
C PRO A 761 16.12 -41.57 -15.80
N GLU A 762 15.39 -42.66 -15.67
CA GLU A 762 15.81 -44.00 -16.13
C GLU A 762 15.83 -44.12 -17.68
N THR A 763 14.91 -43.41 -18.34
CA THR A 763 14.89 -43.35 -19.79
C THR A 763 16.11 -42.59 -20.35
N LEU A 764 16.58 -41.55 -19.64
CA LEU A 764 17.77 -40.78 -20.00
C LEU A 764 19.06 -41.61 -19.88
N GLN A 765 19.15 -42.53 -18.93
CA GLN A 765 20.30 -43.44 -18.80
C GLN A 765 20.46 -44.37 -20.01
N ASN A 766 19.33 -44.75 -20.59
CA ASN A 766 19.30 -45.65 -21.77
C ASN A 766 19.34 -44.93 -23.14
N LEU A 767 19.60 -43.63 -23.09
CA LEU A 767 19.60 -42.80 -24.28
C LEU A 767 20.67 -43.21 -25.30
N GLN A 768 20.28 -43.30 -26.56
CA GLN A 768 21.18 -43.53 -27.69
C GLN A 768 21.54 -42.17 -28.34
N ILE A 769 22.83 -41.88 -28.45
CA ILE A 769 23.31 -40.63 -29.02
C ILE A 769 23.94 -40.95 -30.40
N VAL A 770 23.50 -40.20 -31.42
CA VAL A 770 24.09 -40.30 -32.75
C VAL A 770 25.33 -39.37 -32.81
N THR A 771 26.49 -39.96 -33.07
CA THR A 771 27.72 -39.18 -33.24
C THR A 771 27.71 -38.46 -34.59
N PRO A 772 28.55 -37.45 -34.81
CA PRO A 772 28.72 -36.80 -36.12
C PRO A 772 29.09 -37.77 -37.25
N GLY A 773 29.65 -38.90 -36.91
CA GLY A 773 29.95 -40.00 -37.88
C GLY A 773 28.78 -40.93 -38.17
N GLY A 774 27.60 -40.68 -37.66
CA GLY A 774 26.42 -41.49 -37.90
C GLY A 774 26.30 -42.78 -37.07
N THR A 775 27.22 -42.96 -36.10
CA THR A 775 27.23 -44.15 -35.21
C THR A 775 26.36 -43.88 -33.97
N SER A 776 25.50 -44.78 -33.62
CA SER A 776 24.70 -44.71 -32.40
C SER A 776 25.46 -45.29 -31.20
N ILE A 777 25.55 -44.55 -30.13
CA ILE A 777 26.27 -44.91 -28.89
C ILE A 777 25.43 -44.61 -27.67
N PRO A 778 25.37 -45.54 -26.66
CA PRO A 778 24.68 -45.28 -25.42
C PRO A 778 25.37 -44.14 -24.66
N LEU A 779 24.59 -43.23 -24.02
CA LEU A 779 25.11 -42.16 -23.18
C LEU A 779 26.08 -42.68 -22.11
N LEU A 780 25.76 -43.81 -21.47
CA LEU A 780 26.57 -44.42 -20.44
C LEU A 780 27.94 -44.95 -20.89
N ALA A 781 28.20 -45.01 -22.22
CA ALA A 781 29.53 -45.38 -22.74
C ALA A 781 30.60 -44.33 -22.47
N PHE A 782 30.21 -43.05 -22.33
CA PHE A 782 31.13 -41.94 -22.13
C PHE A 782 30.68 -40.96 -21.02
N ALA A 783 29.55 -41.21 -20.34
CA ALA A 783 29.08 -40.39 -19.22
C ALA A 783 28.60 -41.26 -18.06
N THR A 784 28.64 -40.70 -16.87
CA THR A 784 28.03 -41.27 -15.68
C THR A 784 26.90 -40.37 -15.20
N VAL A 785 25.80 -40.97 -14.77
CA VAL A 785 24.61 -40.27 -14.32
C VAL A 785 24.45 -40.51 -12.82
N ARG A 786 24.32 -39.44 -12.05
CA ARG A 786 24.13 -39.48 -10.60
C ARG A 786 23.17 -38.43 -10.11
N TYR A 787 22.54 -38.69 -8.96
CA TYR A 787 21.74 -37.68 -8.29
C TYR A 787 22.59 -36.87 -7.31
N GLU A 788 22.41 -35.58 -7.36
CA GLU A 788 22.95 -34.64 -6.38
C GLU A 788 21.84 -33.79 -5.78
N LEU A 789 22.12 -33.16 -4.63
CA LEU A 789 21.24 -32.16 -4.04
C LEU A 789 21.89 -30.79 -4.17
N GLU A 790 21.20 -29.89 -4.84
CA GLU A 790 21.62 -28.48 -4.99
C GLU A 790 20.55 -27.55 -4.46
N GLN A 791 20.96 -26.33 -4.10
CA GLN A 791 19.98 -25.30 -3.74
C GLN A 791 19.26 -24.83 -5.00
N PRO A 792 17.93 -25.03 -5.13
CA PRO A 792 17.19 -24.60 -6.32
C PRO A 792 17.06 -23.10 -6.41
N LEU A 793 17.26 -22.41 -5.29
CA LEU A 793 17.07 -20.98 -5.14
C LEU A 793 17.89 -20.47 -3.95
N VAL A 794 18.57 -19.35 -4.10
CA VAL A 794 19.24 -18.64 -2.99
C VAL A 794 18.83 -17.18 -2.99
N TRP A 795 18.27 -16.73 -1.86
CA TRP A 795 18.01 -15.32 -1.62
C TRP A 795 19.22 -14.64 -0.99
N ARG A 796 19.47 -13.41 -1.39
CA ARG A 796 20.49 -12.53 -0.80
C ARG A 796 19.87 -11.18 -0.43
N ARG A 797 20.44 -10.57 0.60
CA ARG A 797 20.22 -9.17 0.94
C ARG A 797 21.57 -8.51 1.18
N ASP A 798 21.82 -7.40 0.51
CA ASP A 798 23.09 -6.69 0.58
C ASP A 798 24.29 -7.63 0.38
N ARG A 799 24.20 -8.44 -0.69
CA ARG A 799 25.21 -9.42 -1.11
C ARG A 799 25.46 -10.58 -0.14
N LEU A 800 24.71 -10.70 0.93
CA LEU A 800 24.83 -11.82 1.87
C LEU A 800 23.69 -12.82 1.67
N PRO A 801 23.97 -14.13 1.56
CA PRO A 801 22.96 -15.16 1.67
C PRO A 801 22.09 -14.91 2.89
N THR A 802 20.78 -14.86 2.69
CA THR A 802 19.84 -14.50 3.73
C THR A 802 18.60 -15.39 3.63
N ILE A 803 18.28 -16.09 4.71
CA ILE A 803 17.01 -16.82 4.83
C ILE A 803 16.04 -16.00 5.66
N THR A 804 14.86 -15.77 5.11
CA THR A 804 13.75 -15.17 5.85
C THR A 804 12.83 -16.24 6.37
N ILE A 805 12.78 -16.34 7.67
CA ILE A 805 11.81 -17.17 8.40
C ILE A 805 10.55 -16.35 8.53
N LYS A 806 9.45 -16.85 7.99
CA LYS A 806 8.14 -16.18 7.99
C LYS A 806 7.16 -17.01 8.79
N ALA A 807 6.48 -16.38 9.75
CA ALA A 807 5.51 -17.09 10.58
C ALA A 807 4.15 -16.39 10.58
N THR A 808 3.10 -17.18 10.78
CA THR A 808 1.74 -16.72 11.07
C THR A 808 1.53 -16.60 12.57
N ILE A 809 0.43 -16.02 12.98
CA ILE A 809 0.02 -15.88 14.37
C ILE A 809 -1.20 -16.76 14.60
N ARG A 810 -1.23 -17.53 15.71
CA ARG A 810 -2.35 -18.46 16.02
C ARG A 810 -3.55 -17.74 16.62
N ASP A 811 -3.30 -16.71 17.41
CA ASP A 811 -4.27 -16.01 18.24
C ASP A 811 -4.48 -14.58 17.73
N GLU A 812 -5.34 -13.83 18.41
CA GLU A 812 -5.63 -12.42 18.09
C GLU A 812 -4.54 -11.43 18.58
N ILE A 813 -3.35 -11.92 18.97
CA ILE A 813 -2.25 -11.05 19.41
C ILE A 813 -1.71 -10.23 18.24
N GLN A 814 -1.40 -8.98 18.51
CA GLN A 814 -0.83 -8.11 17.47
C GLN A 814 0.62 -8.50 17.14
N PRO A 815 1.05 -8.42 15.87
CA PRO A 815 2.40 -8.79 15.43
C PRO A 815 3.51 -8.10 16.22
N THR A 816 3.36 -6.81 16.47
CA THR A 816 4.33 -6.00 17.21
C THR A 816 4.46 -6.43 18.67
N ASP A 817 3.37 -6.89 19.27
CA ASP A 817 3.39 -7.36 20.67
C ASP A 817 3.97 -8.78 20.77
N LEU A 818 3.68 -9.66 19.79
CA LEU A 818 4.33 -10.96 19.72
C LEU A 818 5.85 -10.84 19.53
N VAL A 819 6.31 -9.94 18.67
CA VAL A 819 7.75 -9.70 18.48
C VAL A 819 8.42 -9.21 19.78
N LYS A 820 7.75 -8.38 20.60
CA LYS A 820 8.25 -7.99 21.92
C LYS A 820 8.39 -9.19 22.87
N ILE A 821 7.43 -10.12 22.86
CA ILE A 821 7.46 -11.36 23.65
C ILE A 821 8.61 -12.25 23.19
N LEU A 822 8.82 -12.36 21.88
CA LEU A 822 9.88 -13.19 21.31
C LEU A 822 11.28 -12.59 21.47
N LYS A 823 11.39 -11.26 21.63
CA LYS A 823 12.66 -10.53 21.64
C LYS A 823 13.72 -11.12 22.58
N PRO A 824 13.45 -11.47 23.86
CA PRO A 824 14.47 -12.03 24.73
C PRO A 824 15.07 -13.36 24.22
N SER A 825 14.24 -14.24 23.64
CA SER A 825 14.68 -15.52 23.05
C SER A 825 15.52 -15.28 21.80
N ILE A 826 15.10 -14.33 20.96
CA ILE A 826 15.81 -13.97 19.73
C ILE A 826 17.16 -13.31 20.04
N ASP A 827 17.21 -12.40 21.00
CA ASP A 827 18.46 -11.75 21.44
C ASP A 827 19.44 -12.77 22.04
N ALA A 828 18.94 -13.73 22.84
CA ALA A 828 19.73 -14.83 23.39
C ALA A 828 20.24 -15.77 22.29
N PHE A 829 19.47 -16.02 21.26
CA PHE A 829 19.88 -16.80 20.09
C PHE A 829 20.94 -16.05 19.28
N ALA A 830 20.70 -14.78 19.00
CA ALA A 830 21.62 -13.93 18.23
C ALA A 830 23.00 -13.80 18.89
N ALA A 831 23.05 -13.75 20.24
CA ALA A 831 24.30 -13.71 21.01
C ALA A 831 25.15 -15.00 20.91
N LYS A 832 24.54 -16.13 20.52
CA LYS A 832 25.24 -17.42 20.33
C LYS A 832 25.77 -17.60 18.90
N LEU A 833 25.39 -16.74 17.97
CA LEU A 833 25.82 -16.87 16.57
C LEU A 833 27.32 -16.60 16.42
N PRO A 834 28.00 -17.31 15.52
CA PRO A 834 29.40 -17.05 15.18
C PRO A 834 29.56 -15.64 14.57
N ALA A 835 30.76 -15.10 14.67
CA ALA A 835 31.10 -13.82 14.05
C ALA A 835 30.83 -13.84 12.52
N GLY A 836 30.13 -12.83 12.02
CA GLY A 836 29.75 -12.72 10.62
C GLY A 836 28.34 -13.26 10.28
N TYR A 837 27.65 -13.80 11.27
CA TYR A 837 26.22 -14.16 11.15
C TYR A 837 25.36 -13.23 12.02
N LYS A 838 24.20 -12.90 11.54
CA LYS A 838 23.28 -11.98 12.24
C LYS A 838 21.82 -12.40 12.06
N VAL A 839 21.01 -12.02 13.04
CA VAL A 839 19.55 -12.07 12.95
C VAL A 839 19.01 -10.65 12.90
N ALA A 840 18.10 -10.38 11.99
CA ALA A 840 17.38 -9.10 11.90
C ALA A 840 15.88 -9.35 11.89
N THR A 841 15.14 -8.50 12.60
CA THR A 841 13.68 -8.51 12.58
C THR A 841 13.17 -7.83 11.31
N GLY A 842 12.20 -8.44 10.65
CA GLY A 842 11.52 -7.92 9.47
C GLY A 842 10.00 -7.81 9.68
N GLY A 843 9.26 -7.77 8.58
CA GLY A 843 7.80 -7.73 8.59
C GLY A 843 7.23 -6.47 9.21
N THR A 844 6.11 -6.62 9.92
CA THR A 844 5.35 -5.49 10.50
C THR A 844 6.20 -4.55 11.35
N VAL A 845 7.16 -5.08 12.11
CA VAL A 845 7.99 -4.27 13.02
C VAL A 845 9.00 -3.41 12.25
N GLU A 846 9.60 -3.94 11.19
CA GLU A 846 10.51 -3.17 10.33
C GLU A 846 9.78 -2.03 9.63
N GLU A 847 8.62 -2.32 9.02
CA GLU A 847 7.83 -1.32 8.30
C GLU A 847 7.25 -0.27 9.25
N SER A 848 6.77 -0.68 10.43
CA SER A 848 6.36 0.25 11.48
C SER A 848 7.50 1.16 11.92
N GLY A 849 8.71 0.62 12.07
CA GLY A 849 9.91 1.40 12.41
C GLY A 849 10.29 2.42 11.34
N LYS A 850 10.22 2.03 10.06
CA LYS A 850 10.46 2.94 8.91
C LYS A 850 9.44 4.07 8.87
N ALA A 851 8.17 3.81 9.17
CA ALA A 851 7.11 4.80 9.17
C ALA A 851 7.20 5.77 10.36
N GLN A 852 7.54 5.27 11.56
CA GLN A 852 7.57 6.07 12.79
C GLN A 852 8.89 6.82 13.00
N GLY A 853 10.00 6.29 12.49
CA GLY A 853 11.33 6.90 12.65
C GLY A 853 11.40 8.35 12.15
N PRO A 854 10.96 8.66 10.93
CA PRO A 854 10.93 10.04 10.42
C PRO A 854 10.02 10.97 11.23
N ILE A 855 8.87 10.48 11.74
CA ILE A 855 7.98 11.27 12.62
C ILE A 855 8.75 11.74 13.85
N ALA A 856 9.43 10.82 14.54
CA ALA A 856 10.20 11.14 15.73
C ALA A 856 11.27 12.22 15.49
N LYS A 857 11.86 12.27 14.29
CA LYS A 857 12.82 13.31 13.90
C LYS A 857 12.21 14.69 13.70
N VAL A 858 10.92 14.76 13.35
CA VAL A 858 10.20 16.02 13.08
C VAL A 858 9.52 16.56 14.34
N VAL A 859 9.25 15.73 15.36
CA VAL A 859 8.63 16.16 16.63
C VAL A 859 9.36 17.34 17.28
N PRO A 860 10.70 17.40 17.37
CA PRO A 860 11.40 18.58 17.91
C PRO A 860 11.08 19.88 17.14
N LEU A 861 10.97 19.80 15.80
CA LEU A 861 10.57 20.96 14.99
C LEU A 861 9.14 21.38 15.30
N MET A 862 8.22 20.43 15.45
CA MET A 862 6.84 20.71 15.87
C MET A 862 6.80 21.46 17.19
N LEU A 863 7.51 20.97 18.21
CA LEU A 863 7.57 21.59 19.53
C LEU A 863 8.20 22.99 19.46
N PHE A 864 9.23 23.17 18.65
CA PHE A 864 9.86 24.48 18.44
C PHE A 864 8.89 25.47 17.77
N LEU A 865 8.15 25.06 16.75
CA LEU A 865 7.15 25.91 16.10
C LEU A 865 6.03 26.28 17.07
N MET A 866 5.50 25.31 17.83
CA MET A 866 4.50 25.56 18.86
C MET A 866 4.99 26.56 19.91
N ALA A 867 6.18 26.34 20.45
CA ALA A 867 6.78 27.24 21.44
C ALA A 867 6.99 28.66 20.87
N THR A 868 7.40 28.77 19.60
CA THR A 868 7.58 30.07 18.94
C THR A 868 6.26 30.82 18.81
N PHE A 869 5.19 30.17 18.31
CA PHE A 869 3.89 30.80 18.21
C PHE A 869 3.32 31.20 19.57
N LEU A 870 3.51 30.34 20.59
CA LEU A 870 3.11 30.64 21.95
C LEU A 870 3.90 31.82 22.55
N MET A 871 5.21 31.91 22.29
CA MET A 871 6.03 33.04 22.76
C MET A 871 5.61 34.37 22.13
N ILE A 872 5.25 34.36 20.85
CA ILE A 872 4.70 35.54 20.14
C ILE A 872 3.39 35.99 20.80
N GLN A 873 2.54 35.06 21.25
CA GLN A 873 1.26 35.37 21.93
C GLN A 873 1.42 35.77 23.38
N LEU A 874 2.18 35.00 24.16
CA LEU A 874 2.21 35.12 25.63
C LEU A 874 3.29 36.04 26.15
N HIS A 875 4.31 36.36 25.39
CA HIS A 875 5.47 37.17 25.73
C HIS A 875 6.12 36.76 27.08
N SER A 876 5.94 35.53 27.53
CA SER A 876 6.39 35.01 28.82
C SER A 876 6.72 33.52 28.78
N VAL A 877 7.97 33.17 29.13
CA VAL A 877 8.42 31.76 29.22
C VAL A 877 7.67 30.99 30.32
N GLN A 878 7.31 31.67 31.43
CA GLN A 878 6.57 31.02 32.52
C GLN A 878 5.17 30.61 32.07
N LYS A 879 4.46 31.46 31.34
CA LYS A 879 3.14 31.19 30.81
C LYS A 879 3.19 30.14 29.72
N LEU A 880 4.20 30.19 28.86
CA LEU A 880 4.45 29.14 27.88
C LEU A 880 4.57 27.76 28.55
N PHE A 881 5.37 27.66 29.62
CA PHE A 881 5.51 26.41 30.37
C PHE A 881 4.19 25.95 31.00
N LEU A 882 3.42 26.85 31.58
CA LEU A 882 2.09 26.53 32.14
C LEU A 882 1.14 25.97 31.09
N VAL A 883 1.04 26.62 29.95
CA VAL A 883 0.20 26.18 28.82
C VAL A 883 0.66 24.83 28.26
N ALA A 884 1.96 24.70 28.03
CA ALA A 884 2.53 23.48 27.47
C ALA A 884 2.42 22.26 28.41
N SER A 885 2.42 22.48 29.73
CA SER A 885 2.35 21.41 30.73
C SER A 885 1.04 20.63 30.73
N VAL A 886 -0.03 21.18 30.17
CA VAL A 886 -1.34 20.51 30.06
C VAL A 886 -1.34 19.48 28.89
N ALA A 887 -0.55 19.72 27.85
CA ALA A 887 -0.56 18.90 26.65
C ALA A 887 -0.29 17.40 26.88
N PRO A 888 0.73 16.98 27.65
CA PRO A 888 0.97 15.55 27.90
C PRO A 888 -0.17 14.87 28.67
N LEU A 889 -0.91 15.64 29.44
CA LEU A 889 -2.01 15.11 30.26
C LEU A 889 -3.19 14.61 29.42
N GLY A 890 -3.29 15.01 28.16
CA GLY A 890 -4.27 14.46 27.21
C GLY A 890 -4.13 12.93 27.04
N LEU A 891 -2.95 12.38 27.31
CA LEU A 891 -2.72 10.92 27.29
C LEU A 891 -3.64 10.17 28.27
N ILE A 892 -4.05 10.79 29.37
CA ILE A 892 -5.02 10.21 30.31
C ILE A 892 -6.31 9.86 29.57
N GLY A 893 -6.83 10.79 28.77
CA GLY A 893 -8.05 10.58 28.00
C GLY A 893 -7.89 9.56 26.88
N VAL A 894 -6.73 9.55 26.22
CA VAL A 894 -6.41 8.55 25.18
C VAL A 894 -6.47 7.14 25.76
N VAL A 895 -5.84 6.90 26.90
CA VAL A 895 -5.82 5.58 27.56
C VAL A 895 -7.22 5.17 28.02
N ILE A 896 -7.97 6.10 28.63
CA ILE A 896 -9.36 5.87 29.08
C ILE A 896 -10.26 5.48 27.88
N ALA A 897 -9.99 6.00 26.68
CA ALA A 897 -10.75 5.64 25.51
C ALA A 897 -10.30 4.31 24.88
N LEU A 898 -8.99 4.07 24.72
CA LEU A 898 -8.47 2.91 23.99
C LEU A 898 -8.54 1.60 24.80
N VAL A 899 -8.26 1.61 26.11
CA VAL A 899 -8.23 0.38 26.91
C VAL A 899 -9.60 -0.29 27.04
N PRO A 900 -10.69 0.40 27.41
CA PRO A 900 -12.00 -0.23 27.54
C PRO A 900 -12.63 -0.66 26.21
N THR A 901 -12.28 0.05 25.11
CA THR A 901 -12.78 -0.28 23.77
C THR A 901 -11.99 -1.42 23.12
N GLY A 902 -10.83 -1.81 23.70
CA GLY A 902 -9.94 -2.79 23.09
C GLY A 902 -9.31 -2.31 21.77
N THR A 903 -9.40 -1.01 21.47
CA THR A 903 -8.92 -0.43 20.22
C THR A 903 -7.38 -0.36 20.23
N PRO A 904 -6.68 -0.93 19.24
CA PRO A 904 -5.22 -0.92 19.23
C PRO A 904 -4.69 0.48 18.90
N MET A 905 -3.55 0.82 19.48
CA MET A 905 -2.79 2.02 19.13
C MET A 905 -1.94 1.73 17.89
N GLY A 906 -2.46 2.15 16.74
CA GLY A 906 -1.78 2.04 15.47
C GLY A 906 -1.03 3.31 15.07
N PHE A 907 -0.43 3.26 13.88
CA PHE A 907 0.21 4.42 13.24
C PHE A 907 -0.75 5.63 13.20
N VAL A 908 -1.99 5.41 12.79
CA VAL A 908 -3.01 6.45 12.67
C VAL A 908 -3.39 7.06 14.03
N ALA A 909 -3.48 6.25 15.09
CA ALA A 909 -3.73 6.74 16.45
C ALA A 909 -2.60 7.64 16.97
N ILE A 910 -1.33 7.30 16.65
CA ILE A 910 -0.16 8.13 16.99
C ILE A 910 -0.27 9.49 16.32
N LEU A 911 -0.68 9.56 15.05
CA LEU A 911 -0.91 10.82 14.35
C LEU A 911 -1.98 11.67 15.08
N GLY A 912 -3.07 11.03 15.55
CA GLY A 912 -4.11 11.69 16.34
C GLY A 912 -3.61 12.23 17.68
N ILE A 913 -2.74 11.50 18.37
CA ILE A 913 -2.15 11.95 19.64
C ILE A 913 -1.25 13.17 19.42
N LEU A 914 -0.46 13.21 18.34
CA LEU A 914 0.35 14.38 18.00
C LEU A 914 -0.51 15.60 17.70
N ALA A 915 -1.57 15.43 16.93
CA ALA A 915 -2.53 16.48 16.64
C ALA A 915 -3.23 17.01 17.91
N LEU A 916 -3.57 16.11 18.83
CA LEU A 916 -4.21 16.41 20.11
C LEU A 916 -3.37 17.39 20.95
N ILE A 917 -2.04 17.28 20.92
CA ILE A 917 -1.14 18.21 21.60
C ILE A 917 -1.43 19.66 21.18
N GLY A 918 -1.55 19.91 19.89
CA GLY A 918 -1.85 21.24 19.35
C GLY A 918 -3.23 21.76 19.79
N ILE A 919 -4.24 20.88 19.80
CA ILE A 919 -5.61 21.23 20.20
C ILE A 919 -5.69 21.59 21.69
N ILE A 920 -5.01 20.85 22.55
CA ILE A 920 -4.96 21.10 24.00
C ILE A 920 -4.27 22.43 24.29
N ILE A 921 -3.13 22.67 23.66
CA ILE A 921 -2.36 23.91 23.81
C ILE A 921 -3.21 25.11 23.37
N ARG A 922 -3.95 25.02 22.27
CA ARG A 922 -4.86 26.06 21.79
C ARG A 922 -5.87 26.46 22.86
N ASN A 923 -6.58 25.50 23.46
CA ASN A 923 -7.55 25.77 24.50
C ASN A 923 -6.93 26.38 25.76
N SER A 924 -5.74 25.92 26.13
CA SER A 924 -5.00 26.39 27.30
C SER A 924 -4.49 27.83 27.10
N VAL A 925 -3.99 28.19 25.91
CA VAL A 925 -3.52 29.56 25.66
C VAL A 925 -4.67 30.57 25.67
N ILE A 926 -5.83 30.21 25.17
CA ILE A 926 -7.01 31.05 25.15
C ILE A 926 -7.43 31.39 26.61
N LEU A 927 -7.38 30.40 27.50
CA LEU A 927 -7.72 30.63 28.93
C LEU A 927 -6.68 31.53 29.62
N VAL A 928 -5.39 31.27 29.43
CA VAL A 928 -4.32 32.08 30.04
C VAL A 928 -4.35 33.52 29.54
N THR A 929 -4.57 33.72 28.24
CA THR A 929 -4.72 35.09 27.69
C THR A 929 -5.92 35.82 28.29
N GLN A 930 -7.03 35.11 28.54
CA GLN A 930 -8.21 35.70 29.17
C GLN A 930 -7.94 36.09 30.65
N ILE A 931 -7.17 35.28 31.36
CA ILE A 931 -6.77 35.64 32.74
C ILE A 931 -5.95 36.94 32.71
N GLU A 932 -4.98 37.08 31.80
CA GLU A 932 -4.20 38.31 31.63
C GLU A 932 -5.07 39.53 31.33
N GLU A 933 -6.06 39.37 30.44
CA GLU A 933 -6.97 40.45 30.09
C GLU A 933 -7.76 40.94 31.32
N TYR A 934 -8.21 40.04 32.18
CA TYR A 934 -8.90 40.41 33.42
C TYR A 934 -7.96 41.04 34.45
N GLU A 935 -6.72 40.59 34.59
CA GLU A 935 -5.70 41.21 35.41
C GLU A 935 -5.41 42.67 34.94
N GLN A 936 -5.31 42.89 33.62
CA GLN A 936 -5.11 44.23 33.03
C GLN A 936 -6.32 45.15 33.23
N LYS A 937 -7.52 44.60 33.33
CA LYS A 937 -8.75 45.33 33.68
C LYS A 937 -8.86 45.68 35.15
N GLY A 938 -7.90 45.27 35.99
CA GLY A 938 -7.81 45.65 37.41
C GLY A 938 -8.50 44.68 38.36
N TYR A 939 -8.90 43.48 37.94
CA TYR A 939 -9.39 42.42 38.81
C TYR A 939 -8.29 41.92 39.75
N ALA A 940 -8.65 41.54 40.96
CA ALA A 940 -7.71 40.86 41.85
C ALA A 940 -7.26 39.54 41.19
N PRO A 941 -5.99 39.13 41.33
CA PRO A 941 -5.46 37.95 40.63
C PRO A 941 -6.28 36.67 40.85
N TRP A 942 -6.83 36.42 42.02
CA TRP A 942 -7.72 35.29 42.30
C TRP A 942 -9.04 35.40 41.53
N ASP A 943 -9.66 36.57 41.58
CA ASP A 943 -10.92 36.80 40.89
C ASP A 943 -10.75 36.81 39.38
N ALA A 944 -9.62 37.30 38.89
CA ALA A 944 -9.26 37.24 37.48
C ALA A 944 -9.24 35.78 36.96
N VAL A 945 -8.62 34.84 37.69
CA VAL A 945 -8.56 33.41 37.34
C VAL A 945 -9.98 32.80 37.36
N VAL A 946 -10.78 33.07 38.39
CA VAL A 946 -12.14 32.56 38.53
C VAL A 946 -13.02 33.09 37.42
N GLN A 947 -13.06 34.38 37.19
CA GLN A 947 -13.91 35.04 36.21
C GLN A 947 -13.53 34.65 34.77
N ALA A 948 -12.25 34.58 34.48
CA ALA A 948 -11.77 34.13 33.16
C ALA A 948 -12.17 32.69 32.89
N THR A 949 -12.04 31.79 33.88
CA THR A 949 -12.42 30.38 33.73
C THR A 949 -13.95 30.21 33.58
N GLU A 950 -14.73 30.96 34.37
CA GLU A 950 -16.19 30.95 34.22
C GLU A 950 -16.64 31.45 32.85
N HIS A 951 -16.06 32.55 32.37
CA HIS A 951 -16.38 33.15 31.09
C HIS A 951 -15.99 32.22 29.93
N ARG A 952 -14.85 31.55 30.01
CA ARG A 952 -14.37 30.63 28.98
C ARG A 952 -14.90 29.19 29.09
N ARG A 953 -15.55 28.84 30.17
CA ARG A 953 -16.10 27.50 30.39
C ARG A 953 -17.01 27.06 29.28
N ARG A 954 -18.00 27.88 28.91
CA ARG A 954 -19.01 27.55 27.90
C ARG A 954 -18.39 27.40 26.53
N PRO A 955 -17.59 28.34 26.01
CA PRO A 955 -16.89 28.16 24.72
C PRO A 955 -16.06 26.89 24.67
N ILE A 956 -15.17 26.67 25.64
CA ILE A 956 -14.23 25.53 25.65
C ILE A 956 -14.99 24.18 25.70
N LEU A 957 -16.07 24.08 26.50
CA LEU A 957 -16.87 22.85 26.54
C LEU A 957 -17.60 22.60 25.22
N LEU A 958 -18.06 23.66 24.56
CA LEU A 958 -18.82 23.56 23.31
C LEU A 958 -17.92 23.16 22.14
N THR A 959 -16.73 23.75 22.06
CA THR A 959 -15.76 23.38 21.03
C THR A 959 -15.29 21.95 21.22
N ALA A 960 -15.05 21.53 22.45
CA ALA A 960 -14.74 20.13 22.76
C ALA A 960 -15.87 19.17 22.40
N ALA A 961 -17.12 19.55 22.71
CA ALA A 961 -18.29 18.75 22.34
C ALA A 961 -18.45 18.67 20.79
N ALA A 962 -18.33 19.79 20.10
CA ALA A 962 -18.41 19.83 18.62
C ALA A 962 -17.33 18.97 17.98
N ALA A 963 -16.08 19.09 18.43
CA ALA A 963 -14.96 18.31 17.92
C ALA A 963 -15.11 16.82 18.25
N SER A 964 -15.47 16.45 19.48
CA SER A 964 -15.63 15.05 19.88
C SER A 964 -16.84 14.39 19.20
N MET A 965 -17.98 15.06 19.17
CA MET A 965 -19.19 14.50 18.57
C MET A 965 -19.11 14.48 17.03
N GLY A 966 -18.44 15.46 16.43
CA GLY A 966 -18.19 15.49 14.98
C GLY A 966 -17.33 14.33 14.47
N MET A 967 -16.51 13.75 15.34
CA MET A 967 -15.67 12.57 15.00
C MET A 967 -16.39 11.22 15.21
N ILE A 968 -17.60 11.20 15.81
CA ILE A 968 -18.33 9.94 16.03
C ILE A 968 -18.58 9.16 14.73
N PRO A 969 -18.98 9.79 13.61
CA PRO A 969 -19.19 9.05 12.37
C PRO A 969 -17.94 8.27 11.90
N ILE A 970 -16.77 8.89 11.93
CA ILE A 970 -15.53 8.23 11.51
C ILE A 970 -14.94 7.27 12.56
N ALA A 971 -15.41 7.31 13.80
CA ALA A 971 -15.01 6.36 14.82
C ALA A 971 -15.50 4.92 14.51
N ARG A 972 -16.47 4.78 13.62
CA ARG A 972 -16.99 3.48 13.14
C ARG A 972 -16.14 2.90 11.99
N GLU A 973 -15.34 3.73 11.33
CA GLU A 973 -14.49 3.33 10.21
C GLU A 973 -13.25 2.59 10.71
N VAL A 974 -12.89 1.49 10.04
CA VAL A 974 -11.78 0.63 10.46
C VAL A 974 -10.45 1.38 10.50
N PHE A 975 -10.19 2.22 9.50
CA PHE A 975 -8.95 3.00 9.41
C PHE A 975 -8.88 4.12 10.44
N TRP A 976 -9.97 4.89 10.59
CA TRP A 976 -10.01 6.10 11.41
C TRP A 976 -10.39 5.87 12.86
N GLY A 977 -11.04 4.74 13.16
CA GLY A 977 -11.53 4.42 14.50
C GLY A 977 -10.50 4.63 15.59
N PRO A 978 -9.29 4.04 15.51
CA PRO A 978 -8.25 4.21 16.53
C PRO A 978 -7.86 5.68 16.79
N MET A 979 -7.75 6.49 15.73
CA MET A 979 -7.48 7.91 15.84
C MET A 979 -8.64 8.67 16.47
N ALA A 980 -9.87 8.40 16.02
CA ALA A 980 -11.06 9.06 16.53
C ALA A 980 -11.28 8.78 18.02
N TYR A 981 -11.16 7.52 18.46
CA TYR A 981 -11.27 7.18 19.89
C TYR A 981 -10.18 7.87 20.72
N ALA A 982 -8.94 7.87 20.25
CA ALA A 982 -7.83 8.56 20.94
C ALA A 982 -8.09 10.06 21.05
N MET A 983 -8.52 10.71 19.98
CA MET A 983 -8.81 12.14 19.96
C MET A 983 -10.04 12.50 20.80
N ILE A 984 -11.14 11.78 20.69
CA ILE A 984 -12.35 12.01 21.48
C ILE A 984 -12.04 11.93 22.98
N GLY A 985 -11.40 10.84 23.41
CA GLY A 985 -11.01 10.65 24.80
C GLY A 985 -10.03 11.72 25.28
N GLY A 986 -9.04 12.01 24.46
CA GLY A 986 -8.05 13.05 24.74
C GLY A 986 -8.65 14.44 24.87
N ILE A 987 -9.51 14.86 23.95
CA ILE A 987 -10.16 16.19 23.96
C ILE A 987 -11.08 16.32 25.19
N VAL A 988 -11.88 15.31 25.51
CA VAL A 988 -12.80 15.37 26.65
C VAL A 988 -12.04 15.55 27.97
N ILE A 989 -11.06 14.72 28.22
CA ILE A 989 -10.26 14.80 29.47
C ILE A 989 -9.39 16.04 29.49
N ALA A 990 -8.75 16.41 28.39
CA ALA A 990 -7.94 17.62 28.30
C ALA A 990 -8.78 18.89 28.55
N THR A 991 -10.03 18.92 28.10
CA THR A 991 -10.94 20.02 28.34
C THR A 991 -11.24 20.18 29.83
N LEU A 992 -11.50 19.06 30.53
CA LEU A 992 -11.69 19.08 31.98
C LEU A 992 -10.42 19.56 32.70
N LEU A 993 -9.26 19.10 32.25
CA LEU A 993 -7.97 19.52 32.84
C LEU A 993 -7.65 20.98 32.54
N THR A 994 -7.94 21.49 31.36
CA THR A 994 -7.78 22.92 31.05
C THR A 994 -8.67 23.80 31.94
N LEU A 995 -9.87 23.37 32.25
CA LEU A 995 -10.82 24.14 33.07
C LEU A 995 -10.62 23.99 34.56
N LEU A 996 -10.01 22.90 35.06
CA LEU A 996 -9.87 22.63 36.50
C LEU A 996 -8.40 22.60 36.94
N PHE A 997 -7.54 21.93 36.23
CA PHE A 997 -6.13 21.77 36.57
C PHE A 997 -5.30 23.01 36.23
N LEU A 998 -5.48 23.59 35.04
CA LEU A 998 -4.70 24.76 34.63
C LEU A 998 -4.90 25.98 35.53
N PRO A 999 -6.13 26.36 35.97
CA PRO A 999 -6.35 27.39 36.96
C PRO A 999 -5.68 27.07 38.31
N ALA A 1000 -5.77 25.83 38.79
CA ALA A 1000 -5.09 25.40 40.01
C ALA A 1000 -3.57 25.49 39.89
N LEU A 1001 -2.99 25.06 38.73
CA LEU A 1001 -1.58 25.19 38.45
C LEU A 1001 -1.13 26.66 38.38
N TYR A 1002 -1.93 27.52 37.71
CA TYR A 1002 -1.66 28.96 37.59
C TYR A 1002 -1.59 29.61 38.98
N VAL A 1003 -2.57 29.33 39.84
CA VAL A 1003 -2.63 29.82 41.23
C VAL A 1003 -1.47 29.28 42.06
N ALA A 1004 -1.06 28.04 41.88
CA ALA A 1004 0.09 27.45 42.56
C ALA A 1004 1.41 28.09 42.12
N TRP A 1005 1.58 28.30 40.82
CA TRP A 1005 2.82 28.86 40.24
C TRP A 1005 3.07 30.31 40.65
N TYR A 1006 2.06 31.16 40.54
CA TYR A 1006 2.15 32.58 40.91
C TYR A 1006 1.87 32.82 42.39
N LYS A 1007 1.64 31.77 43.22
CA LYS A 1007 1.41 31.85 44.68
C LYS A 1007 0.23 32.75 45.03
N ILE A 1008 -0.78 32.82 44.20
CA ILE A 1008 -1.99 33.61 44.40
C ILE A 1008 -2.79 33.06 45.59
N ARG A 1009 -3.30 33.99 46.48
CA ARG A 1009 -4.10 33.61 47.63
C ARG A 1009 -5.52 34.14 47.49
N GLU A 1010 -6.47 33.37 48.02
CA GLU A 1010 -7.86 33.84 48.09
C GLU A 1010 -7.96 35.09 48.95
N PRO A 1011 -8.59 36.18 48.47
CA PRO A 1011 -8.78 37.36 49.30
C PRO A 1011 -9.60 36.99 50.53
N LYS A 1012 -9.18 37.38 51.71
CA LYS A 1012 -9.96 37.19 52.92
C LYS A 1012 -11.23 38.02 52.76
N LYS A 1013 -12.42 37.38 52.82
CA LYS A 1013 -13.68 38.12 52.95
C LYS A 1013 -13.54 38.96 54.22
N GLU A 1014 -13.44 40.28 54.09
CA GLU A 1014 -13.75 41.16 55.19
C GLU A 1014 -15.19 40.90 55.56
N VAL A 1015 -15.40 40.37 56.75
CA VAL A 1015 -16.69 40.22 57.38
C VAL A 1015 -17.16 41.64 57.64
N ALA A 1016 -18.09 42.17 56.78
CA ALA A 1016 -18.82 43.41 57.02
C ALA A 1016 -19.97 43.11 57.95
#